data_c91d98940f672d78a2c93c34380264de
#
_entry.id   c91d98940f672d78a2c93c34380264de
#
_cell.length_a   1.000
_cell.length_b   1.000
_cell.length_c   1.000
_cell.angle_alpha   90.00
_cell.angle_beta   90.00
_cell.angle_gamma   90.00
#
_symmetry.space_group_name_H-M   'P 1'
#
loop_
_entity.id
_entity.type
_entity.pdbx_description
1 polymer ?
#
loop_
_entity_poly.entity_id
_entity_poly.type
_entity_poly.pdbx_seq_one_letter_code
_entity_poly.pdbx_strand_id
1 'polypeptide(L)'
;MNAQNFTQKTLEMIQTAKSMAMENNNQYITPEHLLYALVDQDGGLIPSLLGKMGVDCNAVLSELDTAIEGMPKVSGDYEIYLSREADRVMNAAEKSAKSLGDEYLSVEHVMIGIFASPTPAIKRIFDGHGITKAKFTEELSKVKKGPFTGDNPENTYDALKKYGTDLVERARSNKLDPVIGRDTEIRNVIRILSRKTKNNPVLIGEPGVGKTAIAEGLAQRIVRGDVPEGLKNKTIFSLDMGALIAGAKYRGEFEERLKAVLEEIKQSDGQIILFIDELHTIVGAGKTEGSMDAGNLLKPMLARGELHCIGATTLDEYRKYIEKDAALERRFQPVQVDEPTVEDTISILRGLKERYEVYHGVRIHDNAIVAAATLSNRYISDRFLPDKAIDLVDEACALIRTEIDSMPAELDDMRRKIMQLEIEETALKKETDKLSQDRLAKLTEELANLKDEFNEQKSRWEAEKGSVDEVKKLKSQIEQMNADIENAQLRYEYETAAKLKYSDLPALEKKLEEAEKLSEERKASSMVHDTVTEEEIAGIVAKWTGIPVSKLLEGEREKLLNLDKVLHKSVIGQDEAVQKVTEAIWRSRAGIGDPNRPIGSFMFLGPTGVGKTELAKALARCLFDDEHNMVRIDMTEYMEKFSVSRLIGAPPGYVGYDEGGQLTEAVRRKPYSVVLFDEIEKAHPDVFNILLQILDDGRVTDSQGRTVDFKNTIIIMTSNLGSQYLLEGINDKGEIEESARQQVLAQLHQQFRPEFLNRLDEIICFKPLTKTELNGIIDILTSALRQRLEDKSLGLEITDSAKQLIIDRGFDPVFGARPLKRYLQSTVETLIARAILAGDMPAGHVIKVDVRDGELVCE
;
A
#
# COMPACT_ATOMS: atom_id res chain seq x y z
N MET A 1 -48.51 -0.54 29.28
CA MET A 1 -47.36 -1.44 29.04
C MET A 1 -46.10 -0.77 29.51
N ASN A 2 -45.28 -1.49 30.26
CA ASN A 2 -44.05 -0.90 30.79
C ASN A 2 -42.95 -1.05 29.68
N ALA A 3 -42.53 0.05 29.05
CA ALA A 3 -41.56 0.05 27.96
C ALA A 3 -40.18 -0.53 28.39
N GLN A 4 -39.95 -0.72 29.67
CA GLN A 4 -38.73 -1.30 30.23
C GLN A 4 -38.53 -2.80 29.91
N ASN A 5 -39.57 -3.51 29.48
CA ASN A 5 -39.51 -4.94 29.17
C ASN A 5 -39.52 -5.23 27.65
N PHE A 6 -39.25 -4.26 26.81
CA PHE A 6 -39.14 -4.44 25.36
C PHE A 6 -37.70 -4.52 24.92
N THR A 7 -37.40 -5.36 23.93
CA THR A 7 -36.11 -5.36 23.28
C THR A 7 -35.94 -4.09 22.47
N GLN A 8 -34.68 -3.69 22.20
CA GLN A 8 -34.35 -2.49 21.41
C GLN A 8 -35.03 -2.55 20.03
N LYS A 9 -34.98 -3.69 19.37
CA LYS A 9 -35.66 -3.92 18.07
C LYS A 9 -37.19 -3.81 18.13
N THR A 10 -37.80 -4.22 19.22
CA THR A 10 -39.25 -4.04 19.43
C THR A 10 -39.58 -2.55 19.62
N LEU A 11 -38.76 -1.80 20.32
CA LEU A 11 -38.92 -0.35 20.45
C LEU A 11 -38.77 0.38 19.12
N GLU A 12 -37.74 0.03 18.31
CA GLU A 12 -37.54 0.53 16.96
C GLU A 12 -38.74 0.23 16.06
N MET A 13 -39.27 -1.00 16.09
CA MET A 13 -40.48 -1.42 15.36
C MET A 13 -41.69 -0.56 15.73
N ILE A 14 -41.91 -0.31 17.02
CA ILE A 14 -43.06 0.52 17.49
C ILE A 14 -42.88 1.97 16.99
N GLN A 15 -41.63 2.48 16.98
CA GLN A 15 -41.32 3.83 16.51
C GLN A 15 -41.55 3.96 15.00
N THR A 16 -41.10 2.98 14.20
CA THR A 16 -41.35 2.90 12.75
C THR A 16 -42.87 2.81 12.46
N ALA A 17 -43.59 1.95 13.15
CA ALA A 17 -45.04 1.84 13.01
C ALA A 17 -45.78 3.15 13.35
N LYS A 18 -45.26 3.91 14.34
CA LYS A 18 -45.79 5.24 14.67
C LYS A 18 -45.48 6.27 13.58
N SER A 19 -44.27 6.32 13.07
CA SER A 19 -43.86 7.22 11.97
C SER A 19 -44.72 6.96 10.73
N MET A 20 -44.88 5.70 10.36
CA MET A 20 -45.71 5.30 9.23
C MET A 20 -47.19 5.69 9.39
N ALA A 21 -47.75 5.54 10.61
CA ALA A 21 -49.13 6.00 10.89
C ALA A 21 -49.23 7.53 10.77
N MET A 22 -48.18 8.27 11.14
CA MET A 22 -48.11 9.75 10.94
C MET A 22 -48.09 10.12 9.47
N GLU A 23 -47.25 9.50 8.71
CA GLU A 23 -47.07 9.79 7.26
C GLU A 23 -48.36 9.52 6.48
N ASN A 24 -49.10 8.47 6.85
CA ASN A 24 -50.37 8.11 6.23
C ASN A 24 -51.60 8.84 6.82
N ASN A 25 -51.40 9.74 7.79
CA ASN A 25 -52.44 10.47 8.50
C ASN A 25 -53.44 9.53 9.21
N ASN A 26 -52.97 8.41 9.77
CA ASN A 26 -53.79 7.49 10.53
C ASN A 26 -53.74 7.83 12.03
N GLN A 27 -54.90 7.95 12.68
CA GLN A 27 -54.97 8.23 14.13
C GLN A 27 -54.58 7.03 15.01
N TYR A 28 -54.59 5.81 14.47
CA TYR A 28 -54.36 4.61 15.23
C TYR A 28 -53.23 3.76 14.60
N ILE A 29 -52.33 3.26 15.40
CA ILE A 29 -51.39 2.20 15.02
C ILE A 29 -52.16 0.89 15.00
N THR A 30 -52.31 0.26 13.86
CA THR A 30 -53.03 -1.00 13.67
C THR A 30 -52.02 -2.17 13.56
N PRO A 31 -52.47 -3.45 13.59
CA PRO A 31 -51.61 -4.59 13.37
C PRO A 31 -50.85 -4.57 12.02
N GLU A 32 -51.43 -3.95 10.99
CA GLU A 32 -50.78 -3.77 9.67
C GLU A 32 -49.54 -2.90 9.78
N HIS A 33 -49.61 -1.78 10.52
CA HIS A 33 -48.44 -0.94 10.77
C HIS A 33 -47.34 -1.69 11.53
N LEU A 34 -47.72 -2.52 12.53
CA LEU A 34 -46.80 -3.35 13.29
C LEU A 34 -46.13 -4.41 12.37
N LEU A 35 -46.94 -5.07 11.52
CA LEU A 35 -46.41 -6.08 10.61
C LEU A 35 -45.52 -5.47 9.55
N TYR A 36 -45.90 -4.30 9.02
CA TYR A 36 -45.02 -3.57 8.09
C TYR A 36 -43.67 -3.26 8.72
N ALA A 37 -43.68 -2.65 9.91
CA ALA A 37 -42.44 -2.32 10.61
C ALA A 37 -41.60 -3.55 10.99
N LEU A 38 -42.19 -4.73 11.18
CA LEU A 38 -41.52 -6.00 11.41
C LEU A 38 -40.84 -6.52 10.12
N VAL A 39 -41.48 -6.37 8.97
CA VAL A 39 -41.00 -6.89 7.68
C VAL A 39 -39.99 -5.95 7.04
N ASP A 40 -40.10 -4.62 7.25
CA ASP A 40 -39.24 -3.58 6.73
C ASP A 40 -37.94 -3.40 7.55
N GLN A 41 -37.77 -4.14 8.63
CA GLN A 41 -36.62 -4.01 9.53
C GLN A 41 -35.34 -4.56 8.91
N ASP A 42 -34.43 -3.69 8.54
CA ASP A 42 -33.12 -4.06 7.95
C ASP A 42 -32.34 -5.01 8.87
N GLY A 43 -31.94 -6.17 8.30
CA GLY A 43 -31.22 -7.20 9.06
C GLY A 43 -32.06 -7.81 10.22
N GLY A 44 -33.37 -7.60 10.22
CA GLY A 44 -34.28 -8.09 11.27
C GLY A 44 -34.52 -9.62 11.22
N LEU A 45 -34.88 -10.18 12.36
CA LEU A 45 -35.23 -11.61 12.48
C LEU A 45 -36.39 -12.00 11.57
N ILE A 46 -37.44 -11.16 11.53
CA ILE A 46 -38.67 -11.49 10.79
C ILE A 46 -38.44 -11.57 9.28
N PRO A 47 -37.80 -10.58 8.61
CA PRO A 47 -37.48 -10.72 7.19
C PRO A 47 -36.62 -11.95 6.90
N SER A 48 -35.64 -12.27 7.76
CA SER A 48 -34.80 -13.47 7.61
C SER A 48 -35.63 -14.77 7.68
N LEU A 49 -36.53 -14.88 8.63
CA LEU A 49 -37.38 -16.06 8.75
C LEU A 49 -38.39 -16.20 7.59
N LEU A 50 -38.96 -15.07 7.13
CA LEU A 50 -39.88 -15.07 5.96
C LEU A 50 -39.12 -15.49 4.69
N GLY A 51 -37.87 -14.99 4.51
CA GLY A 51 -37.02 -15.40 3.41
C GLY A 51 -36.69 -16.90 3.42
N LYS A 52 -36.38 -17.47 4.60
CA LYS A 52 -36.18 -18.94 4.77
C LYS A 52 -37.44 -19.75 4.47
N MET A 53 -38.65 -19.16 4.68
CA MET A 53 -39.91 -19.75 4.30
C MET A 53 -40.22 -19.63 2.80
N GLY A 54 -39.36 -18.95 2.01
CA GLY A 54 -39.56 -18.72 0.59
C GLY A 54 -40.54 -17.60 0.26
N VAL A 55 -40.79 -16.66 1.18
CA VAL A 55 -41.67 -15.53 1.02
C VAL A 55 -40.91 -14.30 0.51
N ASP A 56 -41.44 -13.64 -0.50
CA ASP A 56 -40.92 -12.34 -0.98
C ASP A 56 -41.41 -11.21 -0.06
N CYS A 57 -40.50 -10.68 0.77
CA CYS A 57 -40.81 -9.60 1.69
C CYS A 57 -41.26 -8.32 0.98
N ASN A 58 -40.74 -8.01 -0.22
CA ASN A 58 -41.13 -6.81 -0.96
C ASN A 58 -42.58 -6.89 -1.44
N ALA A 59 -43.03 -8.08 -1.85
CA ALA A 59 -44.45 -8.31 -2.21
C ALA A 59 -45.36 -8.12 -1.02
N VAL A 60 -44.97 -8.65 0.16
CA VAL A 60 -45.72 -8.48 1.42
C VAL A 60 -45.80 -7.02 1.83
N LEU A 61 -44.72 -6.26 1.74
CA LEU A 61 -44.67 -4.83 2.05
C LEU A 61 -45.61 -4.02 1.14
N SER A 62 -45.60 -4.28 -0.17
CA SER A 62 -46.45 -3.60 -1.14
C SER A 62 -47.96 -3.84 -0.89
N GLU A 63 -48.33 -5.06 -0.47
CA GLU A 63 -49.70 -5.36 -0.10
C GLU A 63 -50.12 -4.70 1.22
N LEU A 64 -49.17 -4.60 2.19
CA LEU A 64 -49.39 -3.89 3.44
C LEU A 64 -49.54 -2.38 3.22
N ASP A 65 -48.71 -1.78 2.34
CA ASP A 65 -48.86 -0.38 1.97
C ASP A 65 -50.23 -0.08 1.38
N THR A 66 -50.68 -0.91 0.47
CA THR A 66 -52.03 -0.78 -0.12
C THR A 66 -53.13 -0.87 0.94
N ALA A 67 -52.97 -1.76 1.91
CA ALA A 67 -53.91 -1.91 3.00
C ALA A 67 -53.91 -0.70 3.95
N ILE A 68 -52.74 -0.13 4.25
CA ILE A 68 -52.58 1.04 5.13
C ILE A 68 -53.08 2.31 4.45
N GLU A 69 -52.81 2.50 3.16
CA GLU A 69 -53.33 3.63 2.37
C GLU A 69 -54.83 3.70 2.31
N GLY A 70 -55.47 2.53 2.34
CA GLY A 70 -56.94 2.38 2.37
C GLY A 70 -57.61 2.66 3.72
N MET A 71 -56.83 2.94 4.78
CA MET A 71 -57.37 3.20 6.13
C MET A 71 -57.91 4.60 6.28
N PRO A 72 -58.84 4.84 7.26
CA PRO A 72 -59.41 6.17 7.51
C PRO A 72 -58.30 7.18 7.85
N LYS A 73 -58.30 8.32 7.16
CA LYS A 73 -57.31 9.41 7.33
C LYS A 73 -57.92 10.56 8.13
N VAL A 74 -57.15 11.14 9.03
CA VAL A 74 -57.59 12.27 9.89
C VAL A 74 -56.77 13.50 9.50
N SER A 75 -57.42 14.67 9.44
CA SER A 75 -56.76 15.96 9.15
C SER A 75 -56.79 16.84 10.39
N GLY A 76 -55.64 17.42 10.74
CA GLY A 76 -55.49 18.30 11.90
C GLY A 76 -54.39 17.79 12.85
N ASP A 77 -54.17 18.51 13.96
CA ASP A 77 -53.21 18.11 15.00
C ASP A 77 -53.87 17.02 15.88
N TYR A 78 -53.35 15.81 15.88
CA TYR A 78 -53.87 14.67 16.61
C TYR A 78 -52.77 13.83 17.25
N GLU A 79 -53.12 13.21 18.39
CA GLU A 79 -52.27 12.22 19.04
C GLU A 79 -52.50 10.82 18.46
N ILE A 80 -51.44 10.06 18.31
CA ILE A 80 -51.48 8.68 17.78
C ILE A 80 -51.62 7.70 18.95
N TYR A 81 -52.58 6.81 18.85
CA TYR A 81 -52.88 5.78 19.82
C TYR A 81 -52.79 4.37 19.21
N LEU A 82 -52.57 3.36 20.04
CA LEU A 82 -52.70 1.96 19.60
C LEU A 82 -54.17 1.64 19.35
N SER A 83 -54.49 0.96 18.27
CA SER A 83 -55.82 0.44 18.01
C SER A 83 -56.15 -0.69 19.01
N ARG A 84 -57.42 -0.99 19.19
CA ARG A 84 -57.84 -2.12 20.06
C ARG A 84 -57.31 -3.46 19.56
N GLU A 85 -57.19 -3.62 18.25
CA GLU A 85 -56.62 -4.80 17.59
C GLU A 85 -55.12 -4.89 17.87
N ALA A 86 -54.33 -3.79 17.72
CA ALA A 86 -52.93 -3.75 18.03
C ALA A 86 -52.65 -4.00 19.52
N ASP A 87 -53.47 -3.47 20.41
CA ASP A 87 -53.36 -3.76 21.84
C ASP A 87 -53.60 -5.25 22.16
N ARG A 88 -54.50 -5.92 21.44
CA ARG A 88 -54.69 -7.38 21.57
C ARG A 88 -53.49 -8.16 21.09
N VAL A 89 -52.85 -7.74 19.99
CA VAL A 89 -51.61 -8.32 19.46
C VAL A 89 -50.50 -8.20 20.49
N MET A 90 -50.28 -7.03 21.05
CA MET A 90 -49.26 -6.80 22.06
C MET A 90 -49.50 -7.58 23.36
N ASN A 91 -50.77 -7.70 23.80
CA ASN A 91 -51.12 -8.54 24.94
C ASN A 91 -50.90 -10.05 24.66
N ALA A 92 -51.15 -10.50 23.42
CA ALA A 92 -50.86 -11.87 23.00
C ALA A 92 -49.33 -12.13 22.91
N ALA A 93 -48.57 -11.14 22.45
CA ALA A 93 -47.11 -11.17 22.42
C ALA A 93 -46.52 -11.31 23.83
N GLU A 94 -47.05 -10.56 24.83
CA GLU A 94 -46.64 -10.66 26.23
C GLU A 94 -46.91 -12.05 26.83
N LYS A 95 -48.03 -12.63 26.50
CA LYS A 95 -48.34 -14.01 26.91
C LYS A 95 -47.41 -15.03 26.25
N SER A 96 -47.05 -14.81 25.00
CA SER A 96 -46.07 -15.64 24.29
C SER A 96 -44.69 -15.57 24.93
N ALA A 97 -44.18 -14.38 25.25
CA ALA A 97 -42.93 -14.20 25.94
C ALA A 97 -42.87 -14.95 27.28
N LYS A 98 -43.91 -14.80 28.09
CA LYS A 98 -44.02 -15.55 29.38
C LYS A 98 -44.09 -17.07 29.19
N SER A 99 -44.75 -17.56 28.13
CA SER A 99 -44.81 -18.99 27.84
C SER A 99 -43.50 -19.58 27.36
N LEU A 100 -42.65 -18.78 26.70
CA LEU A 100 -41.32 -19.17 26.23
C LEU A 100 -40.26 -18.97 27.28
N GLY A 101 -40.58 -18.34 28.41
CA GLY A 101 -39.67 -18.09 29.54
C GLY A 101 -38.74 -16.90 29.33
N ASP A 102 -39.09 -16.00 28.41
CA ASP A 102 -38.25 -14.83 28.05
C ASP A 102 -38.59 -13.64 28.96
N GLU A 103 -37.56 -12.90 29.41
CA GLU A 103 -37.74 -11.72 30.28
C GLU A 103 -38.22 -10.49 29.48
N TYR A 104 -37.81 -10.40 28.23
CA TYR A 104 -38.12 -9.28 27.35
C TYR A 104 -39.05 -9.67 26.21
N LEU A 105 -39.87 -8.72 25.79
CA LEU A 105 -40.73 -8.87 24.63
C LEU A 105 -39.97 -8.45 23.37
N SER A 106 -39.71 -9.41 22.49
CA SER A 106 -39.00 -9.28 21.23
C SER A 106 -39.90 -9.36 20.00
N VAL A 107 -39.34 -9.09 18.83
CA VAL A 107 -40.09 -9.01 17.56
C VAL A 107 -40.81 -10.32 17.18
N GLU A 108 -40.21 -11.49 17.49
CA GLU A 108 -40.90 -12.77 17.26
C GLU A 108 -42.14 -12.94 18.09
N HIS A 109 -42.18 -12.41 19.33
CA HIS A 109 -43.36 -12.45 20.15
C HIS A 109 -44.48 -11.61 19.56
N VAL A 110 -44.15 -10.44 18.98
CA VAL A 110 -45.12 -9.59 18.30
C VAL A 110 -45.66 -10.30 17.07
N MET A 111 -44.81 -10.96 16.29
CA MET A 111 -45.25 -11.75 15.14
C MET A 111 -46.17 -12.92 15.55
N ILE A 112 -45.84 -13.63 16.65
CA ILE A 112 -46.74 -14.66 17.22
C ILE A 112 -48.07 -14.05 17.69
N GLY A 113 -48.06 -12.84 18.24
CA GLY A 113 -49.24 -12.07 18.63
C GLY A 113 -50.11 -11.73 17.43
N ILE A 114 -49.53 -11.36 16.29
CA ILE A 114 -50.23 -11.10 15.03
C ILE A 114 -50.90 -12.40 14.53
N PHE A 115 -50.17 -13.54 14.56
CA PHE A 115 -50.77 -14.84 14.22
C PHE A 115 -51.95 -15.23 15.14
N ALA A 116 -51.94 -14.82 16.42
CA ALA A 116 -53.03 -15.11 17.37
C ALA A 116 -54.26 -14.24 17.14
N SER A 117 -54.13 -13.04 16.58
CA SER A 117 -55.21 -12.08 16.38
C SER A 117 -55.07 -11.35 15.04
N PRO A 118 -55.05 -12.04 13.90
CA PRO A 118 -54.88 -11.42 12.60
C PRO A 118 -56.12 -10.62 12.19
N THR A 119 -55.88 -9.46 11.57
CA THR A 119 -56.96 -8.71 10.90
C THR A 119 -57.38 -9.39 9.61
N PRO A 120 -58.53 -9.07 9.02
CA PRO A 120 -58.95 -9.64 7.74
C PRO A 120 -57.97 -9.33 6.59
N ALA A 121 -57.28 -8.19 6.64
CA ALA A 121 -56.25 -7.80 5.68
C ALA A 121 -55.00 -8.67 5.85
N ILE A 122 -54.46 -8.75 7.05
CA ILE A 122 -53.29 -9.59 7.37
C ILE A 122 -53.55 -11.06 7.05
N LYS A 123 -54.75 -11.55 7.33
CA LYS A 123 -55.13 -12.94 7.04
C LYS A 123 -55.07 -13.22 5.54
N ARG A 124 -55.54 -12.29 4.68
CA ARG A 124 -55.49 -12.43 3.22
C ARG A 124 -54.02 -12.46 2.73
N ILE A 125 -53.17 -11.57 3.26
CA ILE A 125 -51.76 -11.52 2.93
C ILE A 125 -51.05 -12.82 3.33
N PHE A 126 -51.29 -13.31 4.55
CA PHE A 126 -50.73 -14.58 5.02
C PHE A 126 -51.20 -15.78 4.20
N ASP A 127 -52.45 -15.85 3.85
CA ASP A 127 -52.98 -16.93 3.02
C ASP A 127 -52.45 -16.86 1.59
N GLY A 128 -52.28 -15.64 1.03
CA GLY A 128 -51.75 -15.40 -0.31
C GLY A 128 -50.29 -15.82 -0.46
N HIS A 129 -49.47 -15.57 0.55
CA HIS A 129 -48.01 -15.88 0.55
C HIS A 129 -47.65 -17.18 1.28
N GLY A 130 -48.67 -17.97 1.74
CA GLY A 130 -48.44 -19.24 2.41
C GLY A 130 -47.79 -19.13 3.79
N ILE A 131 -47.91 -17.94 4.45
CA ILE A 131 -47.35 -17.65 5.76
C ILE A 131 -48.23 -18.27 6.84
N THR A 132 -47.73 -19.30 7.48
CA THR A 132 -48.51 -19.99 8.53
C THR A 132 -47.77 -19.98 9.85
N LYS A 133 -48.52 -19.91 10.97
CA LYS A 133 -47.90 -19.97 12.29
C LYS A 133 -47.04 -21.21 12.50
N ALA A 134 -47.47 -22.37 11.96
CA ALA A 134 -46.71 -23.62 12.09
C ALA A 134 -45.34 -23.55 11.44
N LYS A 135 -45.28 -23.10 10.17
CA LYS A 135 -44.01 -22.92 9.44
C LYS A 135 -43.11 -21.87 10.11
N PHE A 136 -43.69 -20.73 10.53
CA PHE A 136 -42.95 -19.69 11.23
C PHE A 136 -42.34 -20.20 12.54
N THR A 137 -43.15 -20.95 13.35
CA THR A 137 -42.66 -21.50 14.63
C THR A 137 -41.62 -22.59 14.40
N GLU A 138 -41.72 -23.36 13.33
CA GLU A 138 -40.71 -24.35 12.92
C GLU A 138 -39.37 -23.66 12.59
N GLU A 139 -39.39 -22.64 11.72
CA GLU A 139 -38.17 -21.90 11.37
C GLU A 139 -37.60 -21.11 12.56
N LEU A 140 -38.45 -20.52 13.39
CA LEU A 140 -38.06 -19.86 14.63
C LEU A 140 -37.36 -20.84 15.59
N SER A 141 -37.83 -22.06 15.72
CA SER A 141 -37.27 -23.08 16.61
C SER A 141 -35.86 -23.54 16.14
N LYS A 142 -35.54 -23.41 14.85
CA LYS A 142 -34.19 -23.68 14.30
C LYS A 142 -33.22 -22.60 14.70
N VAL A 143 -33.67 -21.36 14.89
CA VAL A 143 -32.87 -20.18 15.21
C VAL A 143 -32.83 -19.90 16.72
N LYS A 144 -33.96 -20.01 17.39
CA LYS A 144 -34.11 -19.78 18.82
C LYS A 144 -34.04 -21.10 19.63
N LYS A 145 -32.93 -21.31 20.33
CA LYS A 145 -32.63 -22.55 21.04
C LYS A 145 -32.78 -22.48 22.57
N GLY A 146 -33.34 -21.38 23.12
CA GLY A 146 -33.60 -21.25 24.56
C GLY A 146 -34.15 -19.89 24.95
N PRO A 147 -34.57 -19.72 26.25
CA PRO A 147 -35.01 -18.44 26.77
C PRO A 147 -33.82 -17.47 26.90
N PHE A 148 -34.08 -16.17 26.71
CA PHE A 148 -33.04 -15.13 26.86
C PHE A 148 -33.40 -14.11 27.94
N THR A 149 -32.34 -13.52 28.51
CA THR A 149 -32.40 -12.59 29.64
C THR A 149 -31.88 -11.19 29.31
N GLY A 150 -31.38 -10.97 28.10
CA GLY A 150 -30.83 -9.69 27.63
C GLY A 150 -31.85 -8.85 26.86
N ASP A 151 -31.59 -7.53 26.77
CA ASP A 151 -32.44 -6.56 26.06
C ASP A 151 -32.20 -6.55 24.53
N ASN A 152 -31.21 -7.31 24.00
CA ASN A 152 -30.83 -7.42 22.58
C ASN A 152 -30.62 -8.88 22.12
N PRO A 153 -31.58 -9.78 22.26
CA PRO A 153 -31.43 -11.21 21.91
C PRO A 153 -31.22 -11.45 20.42
N GLU A 154 -31.65 -10.54 19.56
CA GLU A 154 -31.57 -10.68 18.11
C GLU A 154 -30.16 -10.55 17.56
N ASN A 155 -29.22 -9.94 18.32
CA ASN A 155 -27.81 -9.92 17.98
C ASN A 155 -27.13 -11.29 18.11
N THR A 156 -27.73 -12.23 18.80
CA THR A 156 -27.21 -13.58 19.00
C THR A 156 -27.70 -14.59 17.95
N TYR A 157 -28.67 -14.24 17.13
CA TYR A 157 -29.17 -15.11 16.07
C TYR A 157 -28.33 -15.04 14.82
N ASP A 158 -27.97 -16.20 14.25
CA ASP A 158 -27.10 -16.34 13.08
C ASP A 158 -25.74 -15.56 13.26
N ALA A 159 -25.17 -15.60 14.48
CA ALA A 159 -23.99 -14.83 14.85
C ALA A 159 -22.79 -15.13 13.95
N LEU A 160 -22.60 -16.38 13.55
CA LEU A 160 -21.54 -16.76 12.61
C LEU A 160 -21.66 -16.04 11.27
N LYS A 161 -22.85 -15.94 10.69
CA LYS A 161 -23.06 -15.26 9.40
C LYS A 161 -22.94 -13.75 9.51
N LYS A 162 -23.25 -13.17 10.69
CA LYS A 162 -23.10 -11.73 10.92
C LYS A 162 -21.65 -11.30 11.15
N TYR A 163 -20.87 -12.12 11.86
CA TYR A 163 -19.55 -11.76 12.34
C TYR A 163 -18.44 -12.64 11.76
N GLY A 164 -18.71 -13.36 10.67
CA GLY A 164 -17.73 -14.19 10.02
C GLY A 164 -18.08 -14.55 8.59
N THR A 165 -17.11 -15.09 7.90
CA THR A 165 -17.24 -15.54 6.51
C THR A 165 -16.91 -17.01 6.41
N ASP A 166 -17.77 -17.81 5.78
CA ASP A 166 -17.49 -19.22 5.46
C ASP A 166 -16.53 -19.31 4.26
N LEU A 167 -15.29 -19.68 4.51
CA LEU A 167 -14.26 -19.83 3.47
C LEU A 167 -14.54 -21.04 2.56
N VAL A 168 -15.20 -22.09 3.08
CA VAL A 168 -15.53 -23.27 2.27
C VAL A 168 -16.68 -22.95 1.30
N GLU A 169 -17.67 -22.16 1.71
CA GLU A 169 -18.73 -21.68 0.83
C GLU A 169 -18.16 -20.73 -0.25
N ARG A 170 -17.24 -19.85 0.13
CA ARG A 170 -16.51 -18.99 -0.84
C ARG A 170 -15.67 -19.81 -1.82
N ALA A 171 -15.02 -20.87 -1.33
CA ALA A 171 -14.26 -21.77 -2.20
C ALA A 171 -15.20 -22.50 -3.19
N ARG A 172 -16.37 -22.99 -2.74
CA ARG A 172 -17.37 -23.60 -3.62
C ARG A 172 -17.92 -22.66 -4.68
N SER A 173 -18.06 -21.38 -4.33
CA SER A 173 -18.49 -20.34 -5.27
C SER A 173 -17.37 -19.75 -6.11
N ASN A 174 -16.17 -20.34 -6.07
CA ASN A 174 -14.95 -19.90 -6.77
C ASN A 174 -14.56 -18.43 -6.54
N LYS A 175 -14.88 -17.91 -5.35
CA LYS A 175 -14.59 -16.52 -4.95
C LYS A 175 -13.26 -16.34 -4.21
N LEU A 176 -12.50 -17.44 -4.00
CA LEU A 176 -11.18 -17.40 -3.40
C LEU A 176 -10.10 -17.47 -4.48
N ASP A 177 -9.01 -16.74 -4.25
CA ASP A 177 -7.85 -16.78 -5.11
C ASP A 177 -7.13 -18.13 -5.06
N PRO A 178 -6.50 -18.60 -6.14
CA PRO A 178 -5.74 -19.82 -6.13
C PRO A 178 -4.53 -19.71 -5.21
N VAL A 179 -4.36 -20.66 -4.30
CA VAL A 179 -3.22 -20.67 -3.36
C VAL A 179 -2.09 -21.51 -3.95
N ILE A 180 -0.95 -20.88 -4.15
CA ILE A 180 0.22 -21.45 -4.82
C ILE A 180 1.43 -21.39 -3.87
N GLY A 181 2.26 -22.45 -3.85
CA GLY A 181 3.54 -22.47 -3.12
C GLY A 181 3.42 -22.64 -1.60
N ARG A 182 2.22 -22.95 -1.06
CA ARG A 182 2.00 -23.14 0.39
C ARG A 182 1.58 -24.57 0.79
N ASP A 183 1.92 -25.54 -0.04
CA ASP A 183 1.52 -26.94 0.16
C ASP A 183 2.08 -27.53 1.45
N THR A 184 3.30 -27.19 1.82
CA THR A 184 3.96 -27.70 3.03
C THR A 184 3.29 -27.19 4.29
N GLU A 185 2.99 -25.90 4.33
CA GLU A 185 2.32 -25.26 5.46
C GLU A 185 0.89 -25.77 5.62
N ILE A 186 0.14 -25.89 4.52
CA ILE A 186 -1.22 -26.45 4.53
C ILE A 186 -1.21 -27.90 5.04
N ARG A 187 -0.26 -28.74 4.59
CA ARG A 187 -0.11 -30.12 5.10
C ARG A 187 0.23 -30.14 6.60
N ASN A 188 1.06 -29.20 7.06
CA ASN A 188 1.38 -29.08 8.48
C ASN A 188 0.14 -28.69 9.29
N VAL A 189 -0.65 -27.73 8.80
CA VAL A 189 -1.95 -27.33 9.42
C VAL A 189 -2.88 -28.54 9.51
N ILE A 190 -3.07 -29.28 8.42
CA ILE A 190 -3.89 -30.49 8.38
C ILE A 190 -3.41 -31.51 9.42
N ARG A 191 -2.08 -31.76 9.49
CA ARG A 191 -1.48 -32.67 10.46
C ARG A 191 -1.74 -32.25 11.90
N ILE A 192 -1.65 -30.93 12.20
CA ILE A 192 -1.89 -30.38 13.54
C ILE A 192 -3.38 -30.50 13.90
N LEU A 193 -4.29 -30.13 13.03
CA LEU A 193 -5.74 -30.27 13.24
C LEU A 193 -6.17 -31.72 13.51
N SER A 194 -5.45 -32.70 12.98
CA SER A 194 -5.70 -34.14 13.17
C SER A 194 -5.13 -34.71 14.48
N ARG A 195 -4.43 -33.90 15.31
CA ARG A 195 -3.84 -34.34 16.58
C ARG A 195 -4.90 -34.43 17.67
N LYS A 196 -4.66 -35.30 18.66
CA LYS A 196 -5.51 -35.41 19.86
C LYS A 196 -5.34 -34.24 20.82
N THR A 197 -4.15 -33.65 20.89
CA THR A 197 -3.81 -32.52 21.75
C THR A 197 -2.93 -31.55 20.99
N LYS A 198 -2.92 -30.25 21.38
CA LYS A 198 -2.25 -29.18 20.64
C LYS A 198 -2.68 -29.17 19.17
N ASN A 199 -3.97 -29.28 18.95
CA ASN A 199 -4.61 -29.42 17.64
C ASN A 199 -5.07 -28.09 17.04
N ASN A 200 -4.63 -26.96 17.61
CA ASN A 200 -4.89 -25.64 17.06
C ASN A 200 -3.59 -25.06 16.48
N PRO A 201 -3.43 -25.01 15.16
CA PRO A 201 -2.27 -24.38 14.53
C PRO A 201 -2.32 -22.86 14.68
N VAL A 202 -1.15 -22.23 14.86
CA VAL A 202 -0.97 -20.79 14.73
C VAL A 202 0.05 -20.53 13.64
N LEU A 203 -0.36 -19.81 12.61
CA LEU A 203 0.47 -19.36 11.51
C LEU A 203 1.27 -18.14 11.98
N ILE A 204 2.57 -18.26 12.00
CA ILE A 204 3.49 -17.24 12.49
C ILE A 204 4.37 -16.78 11.34
N GLY A 205 4.39 -15.50 11.05
CA GLY A 205 5.22 -14.94 9.99
C GLY A 205 5.02 -13.43 9.88
N GLU A 206 5.86 -12.80 9.09
CA GLU A 206 5.80 -11.36 8.85
C GLU A 206 4.48 -10.94 8.16
N PRO A 207 4.07 -9.65 8.24
CA PRO A 207 2.91 -9.16 7.50
C PRO A 207 3.08 -9.37 5.99
N GLY A 208 2.01 -9.72 5.28
CA GLY A 208 2.05 -9.86 3.82
C GLY A 208 2.66 -11.14 3.26
N VAL A 209 3.15 -12.09 4.11
CA VAL A 209 3.72 -13.36 3.62
C VAL A 209 2.66 -14.39 3.18
N GLY A 210 1.36 -14.10 3.31
CA GLY A 210 0.28 -14.98 2.86
C GLY A 210 -0.24 -15.95 3.91
N LYS A 211 -0.26 -15.58 5.20
CA LYS A 211 -0.82 -16.40 6.29
C LYS A 211 -2.30 -16.73 6.07
N THR A 212 -3.11 -15.76 5.68
CA THR A 212 -4.54 -15.93 5.40
C THR A 212 -4.79 -16.86 4.22
N ALA A 213 -3.95 -16.79 3.19
CA ALA A 213 -4.01 -17.69 2.03
C ALA A 213 -3.88 -19.17 2.39
N ILE A 214 -3.17 -19.52 3.46
CA ILE A 214 -3.06 -20.91 3.94
C ILE A 214 -4.41 -21.45 4.42
N ALA A 215 -5.21 -20.62 5.12
CA ALA A 215 -6.55 -21.00 5.55
C ALA A 215 -7.51 -21.13 4.35
N GLU A 216 -7.40 -20.24 3.37
CA GLU A 216 -8.15 -20.30 2.11
C GLU A 216 -7.77 -21.52 1.28
N GLY A 217 -6.47 -21.85 1.18
CA GLY A 217 -5.99 -23.05 0.51
C GLY A 217 -6.46 -24.34 1.19
N LEU A 218 -6.57 -24.36 2.52
CA LEU A 218 -7.17 -25.48 3.24
C LEU A 218 -8.68 -25.60 2.89
N ALA A 219 -9.41 -24.48 2.81
CA ALA A 219 -10.83 -24.50 2.41
C ALA A 219 -11.00 -25.04 0.99
N GLN A 220 -10.13 -24.64 0.04
CA GLN A 220 -10.14 -25.20 -1.32
C GLN A 220 -9.86 -26.71 -1.35
N ARG A 221 -8.92 -27.20 -0.54
CA ARG A 221 -8.66 -28.66 -0.43
C ARG A 221 -9.82 -29.42 0.20
N ILE A 222 -10.53 -28.83 1.17
CA ILE A 222 -11.77 -29.45 1.74
C ILE A 222 -12.81 -29.60 0.64
N VAL A 223 -13.03 -28.58 -0.19
CA VAL A 223 -13.99 -28.63 -1.31
C VAL A 223 -13.61 -29.69 -2.33
N ARG A 224 -12.32 -29.83 -2.65
CA ARG A 224 -11.79 -30.86 -3.59
C ARG A 224 -11.75 -32.25 -2.99
N GLY A 225 -11.97 -32.39 -1.69
CA GLY A 225 -11.87 -33.66 -0.96
C GLY A 225 -10.44 -34.15 -0.72
N ASP A 226 -9.42 -33.30 -0.97
CA ASP A 226 -7.99 -33.58 -0.78
C ASP A 226 -7.56 -33.32 0.68
N VAL A 227 -8.30 -33.92 1.60
CA VAL A 227 -8.06 -33.86 3.05
C VAL A 227 -8.45 -35.19 3.69
N PRO A 228 -7.90 -35.53 4.89
CA PRO A 228 -8.31 -36.72 5.64
C PRO A 228 -9.82 -36.73 5.93
N GLU A 229 -10.38 -37.95 6.07
CA GLU A 229 -11.83 -38.14 6.33
C GLU A 229 -12.40 -37.26 7.45
N GLY A 230 -11.63 -37.05 8.53
CA GLY A 230 -12.07 -36.20 9.64
C GLY A 230 -12.21 -34.71 9.33
N LEU A 231 -11.75 -34.24 8.16
CA LEU A 231 -11.82 -32.85 7.73
C LEU A 231 -12.75 -32.63 6.51
N LYS A 232 -13.16 -33.69 5.80
CA LYS A 232 -13.95 -33.59 4.55
C LYS A 232 -15.27 -32.81 4.67
N ASN A 233 -15.93 -32.90 5.82
CA ASN A 233 -17.23 -32.28 6.04
C ASN A 233 -17.15 -31.06 6.97
N LYS A 234 -15.93 -30.57 7.25
CA LYS A 234 -15.79 -29.39 8.10
C LYS A 234 -15.86 -28.09 7.28
N THR A 235 -16.36 -27.05 7.92
CA THR A 235 -16.32 -25.69 7.40
C THR A 235 -15.27 -24.87 8.12
N ILE A 236 -14.66 -23.90 7.41
CA ILE A 236 -13.72 -22.95 7.99
C ILE A 236 -14.39 -21.59 8.01
N PHE A 237 -14.58 -21.08 9.21
CA PHE A 237 -15.18 -19.76 9.42
C PHE A 237 -14.12 -18.74 9.79
N SER A 238 -13.93 -17.73 8.94
CA SER A 238 -13.05 -16.58 9.23
C SER A 238 -13.80 -15.57 10.06
N LEU A 239 -13.34 -15.31 11.27
CA LEU A 239 -13.93 -14.34 12.19
C LEU A 239 -13.56 -12.92 11.81
N ASP A 240 -14.57 -12.06 11.65
CA ASP A 240 -14.37 -10.63 11.41
C ASP A 240 -14.39 -9.86 12.74
N MET A 241 -13.21 -9.51 13.22
CA MET A 241 -13.03 -8.74 14.44
C MET A 241 -13.57 -7.31 14.31
N GLY A 242 -13.50 -6.72 13.11
CA GLY A 242 -14.04 -5.39 12.83
C GLY A 242 -15.56 -5.37 13.00
N ALA A 243 -16.25 -6.34 12.42
CA ALA A 243 -17.70 -6.49 12.55
C ALA A 243 -18.17 -6.76 13.98
N LEU A 244 -17.39 -7.51 14.77
CA LEU A 244 -17.68 -7.76 16.18
C LEU A 244 -17.61 -6.49 17.04
N ILE A 245 -16.67 -5.60 16.73
CA ILE A 245 -16.42 -4.36 17.49
C ILE A 245 -17.31 -3.22 16.97
N ALA A 246 -17.61 -3.18 15.68
CA ALA A 246 -18.38 -2.11 15.05
C ALA A 246 -19.76 -1.94 15.71
N GLY A 247 -20.07 -0.71 16.14
CA GLY A 247 -21.35 -0.38 16.79
C GLY A 247 -21.52 -0.88 18.22
N ALA A 248 -20.54 -1.58 18.80
CA ALA A 248 -20.56 -1.93 20.22
C ALA A 248 -20.23 -0.68 21.07
N LYS A 249 -21.24 -0.14 21.75
CA LYS A 249 -21.07 1.05 22.62
C LYS A 249 -20.45 0.71 23.98
N TYR A 250 -20.61 -0.51 24.43
CA TYR A 250 -20.16 -0.99 25.73
C TYR A 250 -19.42 -2.33 25.59
N ARG A 251 -18.48 -2.56 26.50
CA ARG A 251 -17.69 -3.80 26.61
C ARG A 251 -18.55 -5.08 26.62
N GLY A 252 -19.69 -5.05 27.32
CA GLY A 252 -20.61 -6.19 27.43
C GLY A 252 -21.18 -6.66 26.08
N GLU A 253 -21.45 -5.74 25.15
CA GLU A 253 -22.01 -6.07 23.85
C GLU A 253 -21.04 -6.88 22.96
N PHE A 254 -19.75 -6.53 22.98
CA PHE A 254 -18.74 -7.33 22.27
C PHE A 254 -18.60 -8.74 22.88
N GLU A 255 -18.55 -8.83 24.22
CA GLU A 255 -18.46 -10.13 24.91
C GLU A 255 -19.66 -11.00 24.61
N GLU A 256 -20.86 -10.43 24.53
CA GLU A 256 -22.10 -11.15 24.17
C GLU A 256 -22.08 -11.63 22.72
N ARG A 257 -21.67 -10.80 21.79
CA ARG A 257 -21.53 -11.18 20.37
C ARG A 257 -20.52 -12.32 20.20
N LEU A 258 -19.35 -12.21 20.82
CA LEU A 258 -18.33 -13.27 20.77
C LEU A 258 -18.84 -14.56 21.45
N LYS A 259 -19.51 -14.46 22.59
CA LYS A 259 -20.15 -15.64 23.24
C LYS A 259 -21.17 -16.31 22.32
N ALA A 260 -21.98 -15.52 21.61
CA ALA A 260 -22.97 -16.07 20.67
C ALA A 260 -22.30 -16.86 19.55
N VAL A 261 -21.23 -16.30 18.93
CA VAL A 261 -20.41 -16.99 17.92
C VAL A 261 -19.82 -18.28 18.47
N LEU A 262 -19.21 -18.23 19.66
CA LEU A 262 -18.59 -19.41 20.28
C LEU A 262 -19.59 -20.48 20.67
N GLU A 263 -20.79 -20.11 21.13
CA GLU A 263 -21.86 -21.07 21.45
C GLU A 263 -22.41 -21.75 20.18
N GLU A 264 -22.55 -21.01 19.07
CA GLU A 264 -22.94 -21.57 17.78
C GLU A 264 -21.91 -22.55 17.25
N ILE A 265 -20.61 -22.24 17.39
CA ILE A 265 -19.49 -23.15 17.04
C ILE A 265 -19.55 -24.42 17.91
N LYS A 266 -19.74 -24.27 19.21
CA LYS A 266 -19.85 -25.41 20.14
C LYS A 266 -21.00 -26.34 19.79
N GLN A 267 -22.14 -25.78 19.39
CA GLN A 267 -23.32 -26.54 18.98
C GLN A 267 -23.14 -27.29 17.67
N SER A 268 -22.18 -26.89 16.84
CA SER A 268 -21.84 -27.58 15.59
C SER A 268 -21.13 -28.94 15.81
N ASP A 269 -20.85 -29.33 17.06
CA ASP A 269 -20.18 -30.57 17.43
C ASP A 269 -18.85 -30.78 16.67
N GLY A 270 -18.05 -29.72 16.59
CA GLY A 270 -16.74 -29.75 15.96
C GLY A 270 -16.74 -29.73 14.42
N GLN A 271 -17.87 -29.45 13.77
CA GLN A 271 -17.94 -29.30 12.31
C GLN A 271 -17.31 -27.99 11.82
N ILE A 272 -17.20 -27.01 12.68
CA ILE A 272 -16.68 -25.68 12.36
C ILE A 272 -15.26 -25.54 12.91
N ILE A 273 -14.34 -25.10 12.05
CA ILE A 273 -13.00 -24.64 12.39
C ILE A 273 -13.01 -23.12 12.33
N LEU A 274 -12.66 -22.46 13.42
CA LEU A 274 -12.60 -21.00 13.47
C LEU A 274 -11.23 -20.53 13.00
N PHE A 275 -11.19 -19.68 11.97
CA PHE A 275 -10.00 -18.95 11.58
C PHE A 275 -10.01 -17.56 12.20
N ILE A 276 -8.95 -17.21 12.91
CA ILE A 276 -8.78 -15.91 13.56
C ILE A 276 -7.51 -15.28 13.02
N ASP A 277 -7.69 -14.28 12.16
CA ASP A 277 -6.57 -13.45 11.76
C ASP A 277 -6.24 -12.46 12.88
N GLU A 278 -4.98 -12.06 12.99
CA GLU A 278 -4.49 -11.24 14.10
C GLU A 278 -4.90 -11.76 15.48
N LEU A 279 -4.65 -13.06 15.74
CA LEU A 279 -5.04 -13.74 16.99
C LEU A 279 -4.66 -12.96 18.25
N HIS A 280 -3.59 -12.18 18.20
CA HIS A 280 -3.12 -11.34 19.29
C HIS A 280 -4.13 -10.27 19.71
N THR A 281 -5.01 -9.81 18.81
CA THR A 281 -6.05 -8.81 19.13
C THR A 281 -7.07 -9.35 20.13
N ILE A 282 -7.36 -10.64 20.07
CA ILE A 282 -8.29 -11.30 21.01
C ILE A 282 -7.60 -11.60 22.34
N VAL A 283 -6.32 -12.01 22.29
CA VAL A 283 -5.57 -12.51 23.44
C VAL A 283 -4.87 -11.38 24.21
N GLY A 284 -4.47 -10.32 23.53
CA GLY A 284 -3.67 -9.23 24.07
C GLY A 284 -4.44 -8.03 24.61
N ALA A 285 -5.70 -7.95 24.32
CA ALA A 285 -6.54 -6.80 24.63
C ALA A 285 -6.78 -6.53 26.13
N GLY A 286 -6.26 -7.39 27.03
CA GLY A 286 -6.54 -7.35 28.47
C GLY A 286 -5.56 -6.60 29.38
N LYS A 287 -4.50 -5.97 28.87
CA LYS A 287 -3.43 -5.39 29.72
C LYS A 287 -3.47 -3.88 29.95
N THR A 288 -4.29 -3.15 29.24
CA THR A 288 -4.56 -1.73 29.52
C THR A 288 -5.88 -1.58 30.25
N GLU A 289 -5.97 -0.70 31.26
CA GLU A 289 -7.22 -0.42 31.96
C GLU A 289 -8.31 -0.04 30.95
N GLY A 290 -9.31 -0.93 30.79
CA GLY A 290 -10.44 -0.75 29.84
C GLY A 290 -10.41 -1.60 28.58
N SER A 291 -9.37 -2.41 28.33
CA SER A 291 -9.30 -3.27 27.14
C SER A 291 -10.03 -4.61 27.33
N MET A 292 -10.55 -5.14 26.22
CA MET A 292 -11.40 -6.35 26.17
C MET A 292 -10.55 -7.61 26.33
N ASP A 293 -10.80 -8.45 27.33
CA ASP A 293 -10.13 -9.75 27.52
C ASP A 293 -10.98 -10.91 26.97
N ALA A 294 -11.09 -10.99 25.65
CA ALA A 294 -11.75 -12.09 24.95
C ALA A 294 -10.99 -13.42 25.11
N GLY A 295 -9.72 -13.38 25.44
CA GLY A 295 -8.91 -14.57 25.71
C GLY A 295 -9.49 -15.46 26.80
N ASN A 296 -10.12 -14.89 27.83
CA ASN A 296 -10.76 -15.65 28.90
C ASN A 296 -11.99 -16.43 28.47
N LEU A 297 -12.64 -16.05 27.38
CA LEU A 297 -13.76 -16.79 26.77
C LEU A 297 -13.25 -17.98 25.94
N LEU A 298 -12.16 -17.80 25.21
CA LEU A 298 -11.56 -18.84 24.36
C LEU A 298 -10.85 -19.94 25.14
N LYS A 299 -10.11 -19.58 26.19
CA LYS A 299 -9.27 -20.51 26.98
C LYS A 299 -10.01 -21.76 27.49
N PRO A 300 -11.23 -21.65 28.07
CA PRO A 300 -11.96 -22.83 28.53
C PRO A 300 -12.38 -23.75 27.40
N MET A 301 -12.82 -23.24 26.27
CA MET A 301 -13.27 -24.00 25.11
C MET A 301 -12.12 -24.71 24.41
N LEU A 302 -10.99 -24.02 24.24
CA LEU A 302 -9.74 -24.63 23.74
C LEU A 302 -9.22 -25.71 24.71
N ALA A 303 -9.39 -25.51 26.01
CA ALA A 303 -8.98 -26.48 27.03
C ALA A 303 -9.79 -27.77 26.99
N ARG A 304 -11.08 -27.67 26.71
CA ARG A 304 -11.99 -28.82 26.63
C ARG A 304 -12.01 -29.48 25.26
N GLY A 305 -11.39 -28.89 24.25
CA GLY A 305 -11.46 -29.35 22.86
C GLY A 305 -12.82 -29.08 22.18
N GLU A 306 -13.60 -28.17 22.74
CA GLU A 306 -14.90 -27.73 22.21
C GLU A 306 -14.73 -26.75 21.02
N LEU A 307 -13.55 -26.17 20.87
CA LEU A 307 -13.20 -25.23 19.81
C LEU A 307 -11.96 -25.73 19.06
N HIS A 308 -12.07 -25.81 17.74
CA HIS A 308 -10.95 -25.95 16.82
C HIS A 308 -10.66 -24.61 16.19
N CYS A 309 -9.40 -24.14 16.28
CA CYS A 309 -9.01 -22.82 15.84
C CYS A 309 -7.72 -22.86 15.03
N ILE A 310 -7.68 -22.08 13.95
CA ILE A 310 -6.46 -21.71 13.22
C ILE A 310 -6.23 -20.24 13.52
N GLY A 311 -5.11 -19.89 14.15
CA GLY A 311 -4.73 -18.50 14.39
C GLY A 311 -3.70 -18.03 13.37
N ALA A 312 -3.66 -16.74 13.11
CA ALA A 312 -2.55 -16.10 12.39
C ALA A 312 -2.05 -14.88 13.19
N THR A 313 -0.74 -14.68 13.24
CA THR A 313 -0.11 -13.56 13.97
C THR A 313 1.34 -13.37 13.49
N THR A 314 1.99 -12.30 13.94
CA THR A 314 3.42 -12.11 13.73
C THR A 314 4.25 -12.83 14.80
N LEU A 315 5.56 -12.97 14.58
CA LEU A 315 6.45 -13.65 15.52
C LEU A 315 6.55 -12.89 16.84
N ASP A 316 6.64 -11.57 16.79
CA ASP A 316 6.76 -10.73 17.98
C ASP A 316 5.49 -10.74 18.82
N GLU A 317 4.33 -10.70 18.18
CA GLU A 317 3.02 -10.79 18.83
C GLU A 317 2.78 -12.17 19.44
N TYR A 318 3.19 -13.24 18.73
CA TYR A 318 3.14 -14.59 19.27
C TYR A 318 3.94 -14.70 20.55
N ARG A 319 5.21 -14.24 20.57
CA ARG A 319 6.07 -14.23 21.76
C ARG A 319 5.51 -13.39 22.91
N LYS A 320 4.93 -12.25 22.56
CA LYS A 320 4.41 -11.28 23.54
C LYS A 320 3.11 -11.73 24.20
N TYR A 321 2.21 -12.33 23.44
CA TYR A 321 0.83 -12.57 23.90
C TYR A 321 0.48 -14.05 24.08
N ILE A 322 1.03 -14.96 23.28
CA ILE A 322 0.66 -16.38 23.29
C ILE A 322 1.67 -17.23 24.06
N GLU A 323 2.95 -17.09 23.77
CA GLU A 323 4.03 -17.87 24.40
C GLU A 323 4.15 -17.57 25.92
N LYS A 324 3.85 -16.33 26.35
CA LYS A 324 3.83 -15.94 27.75
C LYS A 324 2.63 -16.46 28.55
N ASP A 325 1.61 -16.94 27.86
CA ASP A 325 0.41 -17.50 28.48
C ASP A 325 0.45 -19.03 28.44
N ALA A 326 0.81 -19.66 29.55
CA ALA A 326 0.97 -21.11 29.67
C ALA A 326 -0.29 -21.92 29.30
N ALA A 327 -1.49 -21.32 29.38
CA ALA A 327 -2.73 -21.99 28.99
C ALA A 327 -2.89 -22.02 27.45
N LEU A 328 -2.48 -20.98 26.76
CA LEU A 328 -2.52 -20.88 25.29
C LEU A 328 -1.36 -21.65 24.66
N GLU A 329 -0.13 -21.49 25.17
CA GLU A 329 1.06 -22.17 24.67
C GLU A 329 0.86 -23.70 24.61
N ARG A 330 0.18 -24.29 25.59
CA ARG A 330 -0.11 -25.72 25.63
C ARG A 330 -1.19 -26.17 24.66
N ARG A 331 -1.92 -25.26 24.03
CA ARG A 331 -3.05 -25.54 23.13
C ARG A 331 -2.76 -25.22 21.68
N PHE A 332 -1.94 -24.22 21.44
CA PHE A 332 -1.53 -23.82 20.12
C PHE A 332 -0.20 -24.48 19.70
N GLN A 333 -0.11 -24.79 18.42
CA GLN A 333 1.10 -25.32 17.80
C GLN A 333 1.56 -24.35 16.70
N PRO A 334 2.76 -23.74 16.82
CA PRO A 334 3.26 -22.83 15.82
C PRO A 334 3.54 -23.53 14.48
N VAL A 335 3.19 -22.85 13.40
CA VAL A 335 3.55 -23.16 12.02
C VAL A 335 4.21 -21.92 11.45
N GLN A 336 5.50 -21.99 11.19
CA GLN A 336 6.25 -20.89 10.61
C GLN A 336 5.86 -20.71 9.15
N VAL A 337 5.62 -19.48 8.75
CA VAL A 337 5.30 -19.05 7.39
C VAL A 337 6.37 -18.05 6.98
N ASP A 338 7.36 -18.54 6.25
CA ASP A 338 8.47 -17.72 5.80
C ASP A 338 8.09 -16.91 4.55
N GLU A 339 8.83 -15.82 4.30
CA GLU A 339 8.73 -15.07 3.07
C GLU A 339 9.06 -15.98 1.88
N PRO A 340 8.22 -16.01 0.82
CA PRO A 340 8.50 -16.84 -0.36
C PRO A 340 9.71 -16.27 -1.12
N THR A 341 10.38 -17.14 -1.87
CA THR A 341 11.46 -16.72 -2.77
C THR A 341 10.91 -15.90 -3.94
N VAL A 342 11.80 -15.22 -4.68
CA VAL A 342 11.40 -14.49 -5.90
C VAL A 342 10.78 -15.46 -6.92
N GLU A 343 11.31 -16.67 -7.07
CA GLU A 343 10.80 -17.68 -8.00
C GLU A 343 9.40 -18.18 -7.60
N ASP A 344 9.18 -18.41 -6.29
CA ASP A 344 7.86 -18.75 -5.76
C ASP A 344 6.87 -17.61 -5.98
N THR A 345 7.32 -16.37 -5.77
CA THR A 345 6.49 -15.16 -5.97
C THR A 345 6.09 -15.01 -7.44
N ILE A 346 7.00 -15.23 -8.39
CA ILE A 346 6.68 -15.24 -9.82
C ILE A 346 5.60 -16.28 -10.13
N SER A 347 5.72 -17.48 -9.53
CA SER A 347 4.73 -18.55 -9.70
C SER A 347 3.36 -18.16 -9.13
N ILE A 348 3.34 -17.51 -7.96
CA ILE A 348 2.12 -16.97 -7.33
C ILE A 348 1.47 -15.91 -8.24
N LEU A 349 2.24 -14.93 -8.72
CA LEU A 349 1.75 -13.87 -9.59
C LEU A 349 1.20 -14.42 -10.91
N ARG A 350 1.86 -15.42 -11.51
CA ARG A 350 1.33 -16.10 -12.70
C ARG A 350 -0.01 -16.76 -12.46
N GLY A 351 -0.21 -17.33 -11.28
CA GLY A 351 -1.50 -17.92 -10.91
C GLY A 351 -2.60 -16.91 -10.63
N LEU A 352 -2.24 -15.70 -10.22
CA LEU A 352 -3.18 -14.59 -9.98
C LEU A 352 -3.46 -13.76 -11.24
N LYS A 353 -2.59 -13.84 -12.24
CA LYS A 353 -2.59 -13.02 -13.44
C LYS A 353 -3.97 -12.89 -14.10
N GLU A 354 -4.61 -14.03 -14.41
CA GLU A 354 -5.90 -14.04 -15.10
C GLU A 354 -6.99 -13.29 -14.35
N ARG A 355 -7.01 -13.40 -13.01
CA ARG A 355 -8.00 -12.69 -12.17
C ARG A 355 -7.80 -11.19 -12.20
N TYR A 356 -6.53 -10.72 -12.10
CA TYR A 356 -6.22 -9.30 -12.22
C TYR A 356 -6.53 -8.76 -13.60
N GLU A 357 -6.22 -9.53 -14.67
CA GLU A 357 -6.59 -9.17 -16.04
C GLU A 357 -8.10 -9.03 -16.24
N VAL A 358 -8.90 -9.92 -15.66
CA VAL A 358 -10.37 -9.86 -15.74
C VAL A 358 -10.92 -8.70 -14.91
N TYR A 359 -10.40 -8.53 -13.67
CA TYR A 359 -10.88 -7.48 -12.77
C TYR A 359 -10.65 -6.08 -13.34
N HIS A 360 -9.43 -5.78 -13.77
CA HIS A 360 -9.08 -4.47 -14.33
C HIS A 360 -9.44 -4.32 -15.80
N GLY A 361 -9.51 -5.40 -16.56
CA GLY A 361 -9.74 -5.38 -18.01
C GLY A 361 -8.51 -4.97 -18.80
N VAL A 362 -7.32 -5.32 -18.31
CA VAL A 362 -6.01 -5.04 -18.91
C VAL A 362 -5.26 -6.35 -19.14
N ARG A 363 -4.21 -6.32 -19.95
CA ARG A 363 -3.31 -7.46 -20.16
C ARG A 363 -2.05 -7.28 -19.32
N ILE A 364 -1.51 -8.37 -18.77
CA ILE A 364 -0.26 -8.36 -18.00
C ILE A 364 0.78 -9.19 -18.74
N HIS A 365 1.88 -8.59 -19.14
CA HIS A 365 3.00 -9.32 -19.73
C HIS A 365 3.74 -10.15 -18.69
N ASP A 366 4.31 -11.29 -19.07
CA ASP A 366 5.10 -12.13 -18.16
C ASP A 366 6.34 -11.39 -17.64
N ASN A 367 6.93 -10.51 -18.47
CA ASN A 367 8.03 -9.67 -18.04
C ASN A 367 7.64 -8.70 -16.91
N ALA A 368 6.41 -8.17 -16.92
CA ALA A 368 5.90 -7.35 -15.83
C ALA A 368 5.81 -8.14 -14.51
N ILE A 369 5.38 -9.39 -14.56
CA ILE A 369 5.33 -10.29 -13.39
C ILE A 369 6.73 -10.54 -12.84
N VAL A 370 7.68 -10.86 -13.71
CA VAL A 370 9.09 -11.06 -13.32
C VAL A 370 9.67 -9.77 -12.74
N ALA A 371 9.40 -8.62 -13.38
CA ALA A 371 9.82 -7.32 -12.89
C ALA A 371 9.21 -6.99 -11.53
N ALA A 372 7.91 -7.23 -11.33
CA ALA A 372 7.25 -6.98 -10.05
C ALA A 372 7.89 -7.77 -8.90
N ALA A 373 8.17 -9.05 -9.09
CA ALA A 373 8.83 -9.88 -8.08
C ALA A 373 10.29 -9.46 -7.83
N THR A 374 11.07 -9.23 -8.88
CA THR A 374 12.49 -8.91 -8.76
C THR A 374 12.75 -7.49 -8.25
N LEU A 375 12.02 -6.50 -8.79
CA LEU A 375 12.20 -5.10 -8.41
C LEU A 375 11.65 -4.85 -7.00
N SER A 376 10.50 -5.44 -6.64
CA SER A 376 9.98 -5.30 -5.28
C SER A 376 10.92 -5.92 -4.25
N ASN A 377 11.46 -7.10 -4.52
CA ASN A 377 12.43 -7.75 -3.61
C ASN A 377 13.69 -6.91 -3.44
N ARG A 378 14.16 -6.28 -4.51
CA ARG A 378 15.39 -5.50 -4.52
C ARG A 378 15.23 -4.09 -3.94
N TYR A 379 14.11 -3.42 -4.23
CA TYR A 379 13.95 -1.98 -3.98
C TYR A 379 12.98 -1.63 -2.85
N ILE A 380 12.10 -2.55 -2.44
CA ILE A 380 11.12 -2.35 -1.37
C ILE A 380 11.53 -3.23 -0.18
N SER A 381 12.21 -2.65 0.80
CA SER A 381 12.77 -3.38 1.96
C SER A 381 11.87 -3.35 3.20
N ASP A 382 10.86 -2.50 3.25
CA ASP A 382 9.96 -2.32 4.39
C ASP A 382 8.71 -3.21 4.34
N ARG A 383 8.55 -3.99 3.27
CA ARG A 383 7.44 -4.92 3.04
C ARG A 383 7.97 -6.27 2.55
N PHE A 384 7.15 -7.32 2.69
CA PHE A 384 7.53 -8.68 2.38
C PHE A 384 6.84 -9.21 1.11
N LEU A 385 7.49 -10.17 0.45
CA LEU A 385 6.88 -10.96 -0.62
C LEU A 385 5.82 -11.93 -0.04
N PRO A 386 4.78 -12.28 -0.79
CA PRO A 386 4.46 -11.83 -2.15
C PRO A 386 3.68 -10.51 -2.20
N ASP A 387 3.22 -9.99 -1.06
CA ASP A 387 2.28 -8.87 -0.95
C ASP A 387 2.76 -7.62 -1.71
N LYS A 388 4.02 -7.20 -1.48
CA LYS A 388 4.59 -6.03 -2.19
C LYS A 388 4.63 -6.19 -3.71
N ALA A 389 4.79 -7.41 -4.22
CA ALA A 389 4.80 -7.69 -5.65
C ALA A 389 3.39 -7.76 -6.23
N ILE A 390 2.43 -8.28 -5.47
CA ILE A 390 1.00 -8.29 -5.81
C ILE A 390 0.48 -6.85 -5.91
N ASP A 391 0.78 -6.01 -4.93
CA ASP A 391 0.37 -4.61 -4.91
C ASP A 391 0.94 -3.82 -6.10
N LEU A 392 2.19 -4.09 -6.51
CA LEU A 392 2.76 -3.46 -7.71
C LEU A 392 1.99 -3.82 -8.97
N VAL A 393 1.61 -5.09 -9.12
CA VAL A 393 0.81 -5.55 -10.27
C VAL A 393 -0.58 -4.93 -10.23
N ASP A 394 -1.21 -4.88 -9.06
CA ASP A 394 -2.54 -4.29 -8.88
C ASP A 394 -2.54 -2.79 -9.20
N GLU A 395 -1.57 -2.02 -8.66
CA GLU A 395 -1.44 -0.58 -8.95
C GLU A 395 -1.12 -0.33 -10.42
N ALA A 396 -0.29 -1.17 -11.08
CA ALA A 396 0.00 -1.04 -12.49
C ALA A 396 -1.25 -1.28 -13.36
N CYS A 397 -2.02 -2.32 -13.02
CA CYS A 397 -3.29 -2.58 -13.70
C CYS A 397 -4.29 -1.43 -13.49
N ALA A 398 -4.38 -0.90 -12.28
CA ALA A 398 -5.24 0.24 -11.96
C ALA A 398 -4.82 1.52 -12.69
N LEU A 399 -3.49 1.76 -12.81
CA LEU A 399 -2.94 2.89 -13.57
C LEU A 399 -3.36 2.82 -15.03
N ILE A 400 -3.07 1.72 -15.70
CA ILE A 400 -3.44 1.49 -17.12
C ILE A 400 -4.96 1.58 -17.29
N ARG A 401 -5.75 0.99 -16.39
CA ARG A 401 -7.22 1.10 -16.44
C ARG A 401 -7.68 2.56 -16.33
N THR A 402 -7.07 3.34 -15.46
CA THR A 402 -7.38 4.77 -15.32
C THR A 402 -7.01 5.55 -16.59
N GLU A 403 -5.90 5.21 -17.23
CA GLU A 403 -5.50 5.79 -18.51
C GLU A 403 -6.48 5.45 -19.64
N ILE A 404 -6.94 4.19 -19.72
CA ILE A 404 -7.97 3.75 -20.68
C ILE A 404 -9.29 4.52 -20.45
N ASP A 405 -9.69 4.68 -19.21
CA ASP A 405 -10.94 5.35 -18.85
C ASP A 405 -10.87 6.87 -18.96
N SER A 406 -9.68 7.44 -18.87
CA SER A 406 -9.42 8.87 -18.95
C SER A 406 -9.22 9.30 -20.41
N MET A 407 -9.63 10.52 -20.72
CA MET A 407 -9.34 11.11 -22.04
C MET A 407 -7.82 11.32 -22.18
N PRO A 408 -7.18 10.87 -23.28
CA PRO A 408 -5.77 11.11 -23.56
C PRO A 408 -5.39 12.59 -23.42
N ALA A 409 -4.17 12.87 -22.94
CA ALA A 409 -3.71 14.24 -22.68
C ALA A 409 -3.84 15.13 -23.93
N GLU A 410 -3.52 14.60 -25.11
CA GLU A 410 -3.63 15.32 -26.38
C GLU A 410 -5.07 15.77 -26.68
N LEU A 411 -6.05 14.88 -26.43
CA LEU A 411 -7.47 15.20 -26.60
C LEU A 411 -7.97 16.19 -25.52
N ASP A 412 -7.48 16.10 -24.28
CA ASP A 412 -7.85 17.04 -23.23
C ASP A 412 -7.28 18.43 -23.50
N ASP A 413 -6.08 18.53 -24.03
CA ASP A 413 -5.46 19.79 -24.44
C ASP A 413 -6.21 20.42 -25.62
N MET A 414 -6.62 19.61 -26.63
CA MET A 414 -7.48 20.10 -27.71
C MET A 414 -8.83 20.61 -27.17
N ARG A 415 -9.44 19.88 -26.26
CA ARG A 415 -10.70 20.28 -25.61
C ARG A 415 -10.56 21.62 -24.88
N ARG A 416 -9.45 21.79 -24.12
CA ARG A 416 -9.16 23.05 -23.42
C ARG A 416 -8.96 24.21 -24.38
N LYS A 417 -8.24 23.95 -25.49
CA LYS A 417 -8.01 24.95 -26.54
C LYS A 417 -9.32 25.34 -27.24
N ILE A 418 -10.17 24.36 -27.57
CA ILE A 418 -11.52 24.61 -28.11
C ILE A 418 -12.32 25.49 -27.14
N MET A 419 -12.35 25.17 -25.84
CA MET A 419 -13.08 25.95 -24.84
C MET A 419 -12.54 27.40 -24.75
N GLN A 420 -11.22 27.58 -24.81
CA GLN A 420 -10.61 28.91 -24.81
C GLN A 420 -11.01 29.74 -26.04
N LEU A 421 -10.99 29.11 -27.23
CA LEU A 421 -11.40 29.78 -28.47
C LEU A 421 -12.90 30.05 -28.50
N GLU A 422 -13.75 29.20 -27.92
CA GLU A 422 -15.20 29.45 -27.76
C GLU A 422 -15.48 30.65 -26.86
N ILE A 423 -14.70 30.83 -25.78
CA ILE A 423 -14.79 32.01 -24.90
C ILE A 423 -14.40 33.27 -25.70
N GLU A 424 -13.28 33.22 -26.47
CA GLU A 424 -12.84 34.31 -27.32
C GLU A 424 -13.88 34.64 -28.41
N GLU A 425 -14.45 33.60 -29.05
CA GLU A 425 -15.53 33.76 -30.04
C GLU A 425 -16.74 34.48 -29.46
N THR A 426 -17.15 34.07 -28.24
CA THR A 426 -18.30 34.69 -27.56
C THR A 426 -18.05 36.16 -27.19
N ALA A 427 -16.81 36.50 -26.85
CA ALA A 427 -16.40 37.87 -26.58
C ALA A 427 -16.40 38.72 -27.86
N LEU A 428 -15.77 38.22 -28.94
CA LEU A 428 -15.65 38.93 -30.22
C LEU A 428 -17.01 39.13 -30.93
N LYS A 429 -17.97 38.21 -30.74
CA LYS A 429 -19.36 38.39 -31.28
C LYS A 429 -20.08 39.61 -30.70
N LYS A 430 -19.63 40.19 -29.61
CA LYS A 430 -20.21 41.39 -28.98
C LYS A 430 -19.56 42.68 -29.50
N GLU A 431 -18.42 42.59 -30.18
CA GLU A 431 -17.68 43.72 -30.74
C GLU A 431 -18.13 44.00 -32.19
N THR A 432 -18.12 45.26 -32.60
CA THR A 432 -18.60 45.72 -33.93
C THR A 432 -17.53 46.34 -34.80
N ASP A 433 -16.30 46.44 -34.31
CA ASP A 433 -15.17 47.00 -35.04
C ASP A 433 -14.63 45.99 -36.07
N LYS A 434 -14.05 46.53 -37.15
CA LYS A 434 -13.60 45.75 -38.27
C LYS A 434 -12.47 44.75 -37.94
N LEU A 435 -11.57 45.08 -37.01
CA LEU A 435 -10.48 44.24 -36.58
C LEU A 435 -11.01 43.01 -35.81
N SER A 436 -12.01 43.20 -34.95
CA SER A 436 -12.65 42.10 -34.21
C SER A 436 -13.46 41.21 -35.14
N GLN A 437 -14.08 41.72 -36.21
CA GLN A 437 -14.78 40.92 -37.23
C GLN A 437 -13.80 40.08 -38.04
N ASP A 438 -12.66 40.64 -38.47
CA ASP A 438 -11.63 39.91 -39.22
C ASP A 438 -10.98 38.79 -38.34
N ARG A 439 -10.79 39.06 -37.03
CA ARG A 439 -10.31 38.08 -36.06
C ARG A 439 -11.36 36.99 -35.83
N LEU A 440 -12.65 37.36 -35.69
CA LEU A 440 -13.77 36.43 -35.53
C LEU A 440 -13.86 35.45 -36.68
N ALA A 441 -13.71 35.91 -37.95
CA ALA A 441 -13.76 35.07 -39.10
C ALA A 441 -12.64 33.99 -39.09
N LYS A 442 -11.39 34.40 -38.80
CA LYS A 442 -10.26 33.46 -38.68
C LYS A 442 -10.43 32.49 -37.53
N LEU A 443 -10.90 32.98 -36.39
CA LEU A 443 -11.12 32.19 -35.19
C LEU A 443 -12.21 31.12 -35.39
N THR A 444 -13.29 31.48 -36.15
CA THR A 444 -14.38 30.57 -36.46
C THR A 444 -13.89 29.44 -37.35
N GLU A 445 -13.00 29.72 -38.33
CA GLU A 445 -12.37 28.70 -39.19
C GLU A 445 -11.42 27.82 -38.37
N GLU A 446 -10.55 28.38 -37.53
CA GLU A 446 -9.65 27.66 -36.63
C GLU A 446 -10.43 26.74 -35.68
N LEU A 447 -11.53 27.26 -35.11
CA LEU A 447 -12.37 26.51 -34.18
C LEU A 447 -13.12 25.37 -34.90
N ALA A 448 -13.59 25.56 -36.12
CA ALA A 448 -14.23 24.50 -36.92
C ALA A 448 -13.24 23.37 -37.21
N ASN A 449 -12.04 23.70 -37.73
CA ASN A 449 -11.01 22.73 -38.01
C ASN A 449 -10.59 21.93 -36.77
N LEU A 450 -10.39 22.62 -35.64
CA LEU A 450 -9.99 21.98 -34.38
C LEU A 450 -11.11 21.09 -33.79
N LYS A 451 -12.38 21.48 -33.97
CA LYS A 451 -13.53 20.66 -33.60
C LYS A 451 -13.65 19.39 -34.44
N ASP A 452 -13.42 19.52 -35.75
CA ASP A 452 -13.48 18.37 -36.65
C ASP A 452 -12.37 17.36 -36.31
N GLU A 453 -11.14 17.84 -36.08
CA GLU A 453 -10.00 17.01 -35.64
C GLU A 453 -10.27 16.36 -34.26
N PHE A 454 -10.78 17.14 -33.31
CA PHE A 454 -11.15 16.60 -31.99
C PHE A 454 -12.22 15.52 -32.07
N ASN A 455 -13.26 15.73 -32.90
CA ASN A 455 -14.35 14.75 -33.05
C ASN A 455 -13.86 13.47 -33.72
N GLU A 456 -12.98 13.58 -34.73
CA GLU A 456 -12.38 12.42 -35.38
C GLU A 456 -11.54 11.60 -34.38
N GLN A 457 -10.62 12.25 -33.66
CA GLN A 457 -9.77 11.59 -32.70
C GLN A 457 -10.57 11.05 -31.51
N LYS A 458 -11.58 11.76 -31.04
CA LYS A 458 -12.49 11.30 -30.00
C LYS A 458 -13.26 10.05 -30.39
N SER A 459 -13.80 10.04 -31.60
CA SER A 459 -14.53 8.87 -32.12
C SER A 459 -13.63 7.65 -32.25
N ARG A 460 -12.36 7.87 -32.62
CA ARG A 460 -11.35 6.82 -32.67
C ARG A 460 -11.05 6.27 -31.30
N TRP A 461 -10.80 7.14 -30.32
CA TRP A 461 -10.56 6.76 -28.93
C TRP A 461 -11.76 6.00 -28.32
N GLU A 462 -13.00 6.47 -28.55
CA GLU A 462 -14.21 5.78 -28.08
C GLU A 462 -14.38 4.40 -28.69
N ALA A 463 -14.00 4.22 -29.96
CA ALA A 463 -14.03 2.92 -30.63
C ALA A 463 -12.95 1.97 -30.06
N GLU A 464 -11.75 2.47 -29.77
CA GLU A 464 -10.67 1.70 -29.14
C GLU A 464 -11.05 1.27 -27.71
N LYS A 465 -11.58 2.19 -26.91
CA LYS A 465 -12.10 1.89 -25.56
C LYS A 465 -13.20 0.83 -25.61
N GLY A 466 -14.12 0.93 -26.56
CA GLY A 466 -15.19 -0.05 -26.75
C GLY A 466 -14.67 -1.46 -27.05
N SER A 467 -13.58 -1.59 -27.82
CA SER A 467 -12.96 -2.89 -28.10
C SER A 467 -12.30 -3.51 -26.86
N VAL A 468 -11.66 -2.70 -26.01
CA VAL A 468 -11.08 -3.17 -24.73
C VAL A 468 -12.19 -3.65 -23.78
N ASP A 469 -13.30 -2.92 -23.69
CA ASP A 469 -14.43 -3.32 -22.85
C ASP A 469 -15.12 -4.60 -23.36
N GLU A 470 -15.12 -4.86 -24.67
CA GLU A 470 -15.64 -6.10 -25.26
C GLU A 470 -14.76 -7.29 -24.87
N VAL A 471 -13.44 -7.17 -25.00
CA VAL A 471 -12.46 -8.19 -24.55
C VAL A 471 -12.64 -8.49 -23.06
N LYS A 472 -12.81 -7.47 -22.22
CA LYS A 472 -13.06 -7.63 -20.79
C LYS A 472 -14.34 -8.43 -20.52
N LYS A 473 -15.44 -8.11 -21.20
CA LYS A 473 -16.71 -8.84 -21.05
C LYS A 473 -16.58 -10.31 -21.46
N LEU A 474 -15.88 -10.60 -22.56
CA LEU A 474 -15.63 -11.96 -23.00
C LEU A 474 -14.78 -12.75 -22.01
N LYS A 475 -13.72 -12.17 -21.46
CA LYS A 475 -12.89 -12.80 -20.41
C LYS A 475 -13.70 -13.09 -19.14
N SER A 476 -14.54 -12.15 -18.70
CA SER A 476 -15.42 -12.36 -17.52
C SER A 476 -16.43 -13.49 -17.77
N GLN A 477 -16.98 -13.61 -18.99
CA GLN A 477 -17.87 -14.70 -19.35
C GLN A 477 -17.17 -16.06 -19.37
N ILE A 478 -15.92 -16.12 -19.85
CA ILE A 478 -15.10 -17.33 -19.83
C ILE A 478 -14.80 -17.75 -18.39
N GLU A 479 -14.43 -16.81 -17.51
CA GLU A 479 -14.19 -17.08 -16.09
C GLU A 479 -15.43 -17.63 -15.40
N GLN A 480 -16.59 -17.01 -15.63
CA GLN A 480 -17.87 -17.48 -15.10
C GLN A 480 -18.19 -18.89 -15.61
N MET A 481 -17.95 -19.15 -16.88
CA MET A 481 -18.20 -20.46 -17.49
C MET A 481 -17.27 -21.54 -16.94
N ASN A 482 -15.99 -21.22 -16.71
CA ASN A 482 -15.05 -22.12 -16.05
C ASN A 482 -15.52 -22.47 -14.62
N ALA A 483 -16.00 -21.47 -13.87
CA ALA A 483 -16.58 -21.69 -12.56
C ALA A 483 -17.84 -22.59 -12.61
N ASP A 484 -18.69 -22.39 -13.59
CA ASP A 484 -19.90 -23.20 -13.79
C ASP A 484 -19.55 -24.65 -14.17
N ILE A 485 -18.52 -24.87 -14.99
CA ILE A 485 -18.00 -26.20 -15.33
C ILE A 485 -17.47 -26.91 -14.07
N GLU A 486 -16.67 -26.22 -13.25
CA GLU A 486 -16.12 -26.79 -12.02
C GLU A 486 -17.25 -27.13 -11.03
N ASN A 487 -18.23 -26.25 -10.87
CA ASN A 487 -19.41 -26.48 -10.03
C ASN A 487 -20.26 -27.65 -10.53
N ALA A 488 -20.47 -27.78 -11.84
CA ALA A 488 -21.22 -28.90 -12.42
C ALA A 488 -20.46 -30.24 -12.20
N GLN A 489 -19.14 -30.23 -12.30
CA GLN A 489 -18.31 -31.41 -12.00
C GLN A 489 -18.39 -31.82 -10.52
N LEU A 490 -18.35 -30.86 -9.59
CA LEU A 490 -18.49 -31.09 -8.16
C LEU A 490 -19.87 -31.64 -7.79
N ARG A 491 -20.93 -31.28 -8.56
CA ARG A 491 -22.29 -31.78 -8.39
C ARG A 491 -22.55 -33.10 -9.11
N TYR A 492 -21.52 -33.68 -9.77
CA TYR A 492 -21.65 -34.88 -10.62
C TYR A 492 -22.58 -34.75 -11.83
N GLU A 493 -22.85 -33.51 -12.28
CA GLU A 493 -23.64 -33.17 -13.47
C GLU A 493 -22.75 -33.22 -14.72
N TYR A 494 -22.26 -34.41 -15.05
CA TYR A 494 -21.27 -34.59 -16.12
C TYR A 494 -21.76 -34.20 -17.52
N GLU A 495 -23.06 -34.32 -17.79
CA GLU A 495 -23.64 -33.96 -19.09
C GLU A 495 -23.63 -32.43 -19.29
N THR A 496 -24.02 -31.67 -18.26
CA THR A 496 -23.95 -30.21 -18.24
C THR A 496 -22.51 -29.71 -18.32
N ALA A 497 -21.62 -30.30 -17.54
CA ALA A 497 -20.20 -29.96 -17.56
C ALA A 497 -19.56 -30.25 -18.93
N ALA A 498 -19.91 -31.36 -19.56
CA ALA A 498 -19.42 -31.71 -20.89
C ALA A 498 -19.92 -30.72 -21.96
N LYS A 499 -21.20 -30.32 -21.94
CA LYS A 499 -21.75 -29.31 -22.85
C LYS A 499 -21.05 -27.96 -22.71
N LEU A 500 -20.93 -27.45 -21.50
CA LEU A 500 -20.24 -26.19 -21.22
C LEU A 500 -18.78 -26.22 -21.68
N LYS A 501 -18.05 -27.32 -21.39
CA LYS A 501 -16.62 -27.47 -21.68
C LYS A 501 -16.30 -27.68 -23.16
N TYR A 502 -17.14 -28.46 -23.90
CA TYR A 502 -16.81 -28.86 -25.27
C TYR A 502 -17.62 -28.12 -26.35
N SER A 503 -18.66 -27.39 -25.95
CA SER A 503 -19.49 -26.60 -26.91
C SER A 503 -19.40 -25.10 -26.65
N ASP A 504 -19.71 -24.68 -25.43
CA ASP A 504 -19.95 -23.26 -25.14
C ASP A 504 -18.65 -22.50 -24.87
N LEU A 505 -17.73 -23.10 -24.12
CA LEU A 505 -16.40 -22.51 -23.78
C LEU A 505 -15.56 -22.28 -25.05
N PRO A 506 -15.37 -23.27 -25.97
CA PRO A 506 -14.59 -23.04 -27.21
C PRO A 506 -15.18 -21.98 -28.12
N ALA A 507 -16.51 -21.79 -28.07
CA ALA A 507 -17.17 -20.75 -28.84
C ALA A 507 -16.87 -19.34 -28.34
N LEU A 508 -16.74 -19.18 -26.98
CA LEU A 508 -16.34 -17.92 -26.36
C LEU A 508 -14.85 -17.67 -26.55
N GLU A 509 -14.00 -18.69 -26.39
CA GLU A 509 -12.56 -18.59 -26.61
C GLU A 509 -12.24 -18.13 -28.05
N LYS A 510 -12.96 -18.67 -29.03
CA LYS A 510 -12.81 -18.24 -30.42
C LYS A 510 -13.20 -16.78 -30.63
N LYS A 511 -14.30 -16.33 -30.01
CA LYS A 511 -14.70 -14.90 -30.06
C LYS A 511 -13.67 -14.00 -29.40
N LEU A 512 -13.10 -14.45 -28.31
CA LEU A 512 -12.01 -13.73 -27.60
C LEU A 512 -10.78 -13.62 -28.49
N GLU A 513 -10.37 -14.73 -29.16
CA GLU A 513 -9.23 -14.75 -30.07
C GLU A 513 -9.43 -13.82 -31.28
N GLU A 514 -10.65 -13.78 -31.81
CA GLU A 514 -11.01 -12.88 -32.92
C GLU A 514 -10.97 -11.40 -32.46
N ALA A 515 -11.51 -11.10 -31.29
CA ALA A 515 -11.47 -9.76 -30.71
C ALA A 515 -10.03 -9.31 -30.37
N GLU A 516 -9.21 -10.21 -29.84
CA GLU A 516 -7.80 -9.95 -29.54
C GLU A 516 -6.97 -9.72 -30.79
N LYS A 517 -7.17 -10.48 -31.87
CA LYS A 517 -6.49 -10.25 -33.17
C LYS A 517 -6.85 -8.91 -33.79
N LEU A 518 -8.12 -8.52 -33.74
CA LEU A 518 -8.58 -7.20 -34.17
C LEU A 518 -7.97 -6.06 -33.37
N SER A 519 -7.80 -6.26 -32.08
CA SER A 519 -7.10 -5.31 -31.19
C SER A 519 -5.61 -5.23 -31.51
N GLU A 520 -4.94 -6.36 -31.76
CA GLU A 520 -3.51 -6.40 -32.10
C GLU A 520 -3.17 -5.76 -33.45
N GLU A 521 -4.00 -5.95 -34.45
CA GLU A 521 -3.84 -5.32 -35.78
C GLU A 521 -3.92 -3.78 -35.70
N ARG A 522 -4.63 -3.24 -34.70
CA ARG A 522 -4.80 -1.80 -34.49
C ARG A 522 -3.71 -1.19 -33.60
N LYS A 523 -2.92 -2.01 -32.86
CA LYS A 523 -1.91 -1.53 -31.90
C LYS A 523 -0.87 -0.58 -32.47
N ALA A 524 -0.46 -0.73 -33.72
CA ALA A 524 0.58 0.13 -34.31
C ALA A 524 0.18 1.62 -34.43
N SER A 525 -1.12 1.92 -34.28
CA SER A 525 -1.67 3.29 -34.34
C SER A 525 -2.64 3.60 -33.18
N SER A 526 -2.64 2.79 -32.13
CA SER A 526 -3.55 2.94 -30.99
C SER A 526 -3.14 4.09 -30.07
N MET A 527 -4.12 4.87 -29.63
CA MET A 527 -3.98 5.93 -28.63
C MET A 527 -4.08 5.39 -27.20
N VAL A 528 -4.50 4.12 -27.03
CA VAL A 528 -4.76 3.48 -25.74
C VAL A 528 -3.79 2.34 -25.52
N HIS A 529 -3.03 2.39 -24.42
CA HIS A 529 -2.21 1.27 -23.95
C HIS A 529 -3.07 0.38 -23.04
N ASP A 530 -3.25 -0.89 -23.41
CA ASP A 530 -4.05 -1.87 -22.67
C ASP A 530 -3.22 -2.91 -21.93
N THR A 531 -1.92 -2.73 -21.89
CA THR A 531 -0.97 -3.77 -21.50
C THR A 531 -0.01 -3.26 -20.42
N VAL A 532 0.08 -4.00 -19.32
CA VAL A 532 1.08 -3.76 -18.25
C VAL A 532 2.39 -4.42 -18.67
N THR A 533 3.44 -3.63 -18.77
CA THR A 533 4.81 -4.06 -19.09
C THR A 533 5.76 -3.84 -17.92
N GLU A 534 7.02 -4.16 -18.12
CA GLU A 534 8.08 -3.91 -17.13
C GLU A 534 8.26 -2.41 -16.85
N GLU A 535 7.96 -1.54 -17.80
CA GLU A 535 8.11 -0.09 -17.68
C GLU A 535 7.12 0.51 -16.66
N GLU A 536 5.85 0.08 -16.69
CA GLU A 536 4.85 0.54 -15.73
C GLU A 536 5.20 0.08 -14.32
N ILE A 537 5.59 -1.19 -14.15
CA ILE A 537 6.07 -1.71 -12.86
C ILE A 537 7.26 -0.89 -12.36
N ALA A 538 8.26 -0.65 -13.22
CA ALA A 538 9.43 0.15 -12.86
C ALA A 538 9.05 1.60 -12.49
N GLY A 539 8.09 2.20 -13.20
CA GLY A 539 7.56 3.52 -12.90
C GLY A 539 6.92 3.62 -11.52
N ILE A 540 6.15 2.60 -11.12
CA ILE A 540 5.53 2.56 -9.78
C ILE A 540 6.57 2.36 -8.69
N VAL A 541 7.52 1.43 -8.89
CA VAL A 541 8.63 1.25 -7.95
C VAL A 541 9.41 2.55 -7.78
N ALA A 542 9.68 3.29 -8.88
CA ALA A 542 10.31 4.59 -8.82
C ALA A 542 9.49 5.61 -8.00
N LYS A 543 8.19 5.61 -8.16
CA LYS A 543 7.28 6.49 -7.41
C LYS A 543 7.27 6.17 -5.90
N TRP A 544 7.26 4.88 -5.53
CA TRP A 544 7.23 4.45 -4.14
C TRP A 544 8.57 4.67 -3.42
N THR A 545 9.67 4.39 -4.12
CA THR A 545 11.02 4.42 -3.54
C THR A 545 11.75 5.75 -3.74
N GLY A 546 11.25 6.59 -4.66
CA GLY A 546 11.92 7.82 -5.09
C GLY A 546 13.15 7.56 -5.98
N ILE A 547 13.34 6.34 -6.48
CA ILE A 547 14.47 5.95 -7.32
C ILE A 547 13.99 5.85 -8.78
N PRO A 548 14.64 6.49 -9.74
CA PRO A 548 14.25 6.41 -11.15
C PRO A 548 14.58 5.04 -11.75
N VAL A 549 13.77 4.04 -11.47
CA VAL A 549 13.95 2.64 -11.90
C VAL A 549 13.72 2.47 -13.41
N SER A 550 12.90 3.33 -14.03
CA SER A 550 12.64 3.29 -15.49
C SER A 550 13.89 3.49 -16.37
N LYS A 551 14.95 4.07 -15.80
CA LYS A 551 16.25 4.21 -16.48
C LYS A 551 17.22 3.06 -16.23
N LEU A 552 16.85 2.09 -15.39
CA LEU A 552 17.69 0.95 -14.99
C LEU A 552 17.78 -0.15 -16.06
N LEU A 553 16.87 -0.18 -17.03
CA LEU A 553 16.68 -1.34 -17.91
C LEU A 553 17.63 -1.38 -19.12
N GLU A 554 17.93 -0.26 -19.76
CA GLU A 554 18.86 -0.24 -20.92
C GLU A 554 20.03 0.76 -20.79
N GLY A 555 19.83 1.91 -20.16
CA GLY A 555 20.85 2.97 -20.02
C GLY A 555 21.86 2.78 -18.90
N GLU A 556 21.60 1.90 -17.93
CA GLU A 556 22.47 1.75 -16.74
C GLU A 556 23.82 1.14 -17.06
N ARG A 557 23.84 0.13 -17.91
CA ARG A 557 25.08 -0.57 -18.27
C ARG A 557 26.09 0.36 -18.96
N GLU A 558 25.58 1.23 -19.83
CA GLU A 558 26.39 2.22 -20.52
C GLU A 558 26.80 3.38 -19.62
N LYS A 559 25.90 3.83 -18.72
CA LYS A 559 26.20 4.83 -17.69
C LYS A 559 27.25 4.32 -16.69
N LEU A 560 27.14 3.07 -16.23
CA LEU A 560 28.11 2.46 -15.34
C LEU A 560 29.49 2.28 -16.01
N LEU A 561 29.51 1.89 -17.28
CA LEU A 561 30.77 1.76 -18.04
C LEU A 561 31.48 3.10 -18.28
N ASN A 562 30.71 4.20 -18.36
CA ASN A 562 31.25 5.57 -18.51
C ASN A 562 31.21 6.38 -17.21
N LEU A 563 31.05 5.72 -16.04
CA LEU A 563 30.92 6.39 -14.74
C LEU A 563 32.14 7.29 -14.44
N ASP A 564 33.34 6.86 -14.79
CA ASP A 564 34.58 7.62 -14.68
C ASP A 564 34.47 8.98 -15.40
N LYS A 565 34.01 8.98 -16.65
CA LYS A 565 33.90 10.21 -17.46
C LYS A 565 32.82 11.16 -16.92
N VAL A 566 31.75 10.61 -16.38
CA VAL A 566 30.68 11.41 -15.78
C VAL A 566 31.14 12.04 -14.47
N LEU A 567 31.85 11.30 -13.64
CA LEU A 567 32.38 11.82 -12.38
C LEU A 567 33.43 12.90 -12.63
N HIS A 568 34.29 12.76 -13.65
CA HIS A 568 35.30 13.77 -14.02
C HIS A 568 34.70 15.10 -14.50
N LYS A 569 33.42 15.12 -14.95
CA LYS A 569 32.74 16.38 -15.25
C LYS A 569 32.49 17.23 -14.00
N SER A 570 32.32 16.57 -12.83
CA SER A 570 32.03 17.22 -11.56
C SER A 570 33.25 17.35 -10.64
N VAL A 571 34.23 16.43 -10.77
CA VAL A 571 35.39 16.35 -9.90
C VAL A 571 36.67 16.39 -10.75
N ILE A 572 37.40 17.48 -10.61
CA ILE A 572 38.62 17.73 -11.42
C ILE A 572 39.86 17.33 -10.63
N GLY A 573 40.79 16.68 -11.31
CA GLY A 573 42.14 16.44 -10.80
C GLY A 573 42.26 15.33 -9.76
N GLN A 574 41.28 14.49 -9.53
CA GLN A 574 41.30 13.38 -8.57
C GLN A 574 41.17 12.02 -9.27
N ASP A 575 41.99 11.76 -10.30
CA ASP A 575 41.86 10.61 -11.20
C ASP A 575 41.92 9.27 -10.46
N GLU A 576 42.87 9.11 -9.52
CA GLU A 576 42.99 7.90 -8.70
C GLU A 576 41.73 7.66 -7.86
N ALA A 577 41.16 8.73 -7.28
CA ALA A 577 39.97 8.62 -6.47
C ALA A 577 38.74 8.19 -7.30
N VAL A 578 38.56 8.81 -8.45
CA VAL A 578 37.45 8.48 -9.37
C VAL A 578 37.60 7.04 -9.88
N GLN A 579 38.82 6.63 -10.29
CA GLN A 579 39.05 5.28 -10.77
C GLN A 579 38.77 4.22 -9.72
N LYS A 580 39.33 4.34 -8.50
CA LYS A 580 39.14 3.35 -7.43
C LYS A 580 37.68 3.21 -7.01
N VAL A 581 36.95 4.31 -6.90
CA VAL A 581 35.52 4.30 -6.61
C VAL A 581 34.75 3.63 -7.72
N THR A 582 35.04 3.95 -8.98
CA THR A 582 34.39 3.35 -10.15
C THR A 582 34.62 1.83 -10.21
N GLU A 583 35.83 1.36 -9.99
CA GLU A 583 36.18 -0.06 -9.98
C GLU A 583 35.44 -0.84 -8.87
N ALA A 584 35.32 -0.26 -7.67
CA ALA A 584 34.58 -0.88 -6.58
C ALA A 584 33.08 -1.00 -6.89
N ILE A 585 32.50 0.05 -7.48
CA ILE A 585 31.10 0.06 -7.92
C ILE A 585 30.88 -0.97 -9.03
N TRP A 586 31.79 -1.10 -9.99
CA TRP A 586 31.70 -2.13 -11.02
C TRP A 586 31.73 -3.53 -10.44
N ARG A 587 32.61 -3.82 -9.46
CA ARG A 587 32.66 -5.13 -8.79
C ARG A 587 31.33 -5.47 -8.11
N SER A 588 30.75 -4.50 -7.40
CA SER A 588 29.46 -4.70 -6.72
C SER A 588 28.29 -4.90 -7.69
N ARG A 589 28.21 -4.04 -8.73
CA ARG A 589 27.11 -4.11 -9.72
C ARG A 589 27.20 -5.31 -10.68
N ALA A 590 28.40 -5.83 -10.90
CA ALA A 590 28.59 -7.07 -11.64
C ALA A 590 28.20 -8.34 -10.85
N GLY A 591 27.78 -8.20 -9.59
CA GLY A 591 27.39 -9.33 -8.73
C GLY A 591 28.57 -10.18 -8.24
N ILE A 592 29.80 -9.66 -8.34
CA ILE A 592 31.02 -10.37 -7.89
C ILE A 592 31.32 -10.02 -6.43
N GLY A 593 30.77 -8.91 -5.92
CA GLY A 593 30.91 -8.50 -4.53
C GLY A 593 30.07 -9.36 -3.57
N ASP A 594 30.36 -9.29 -2.26
CA ASP A 594 29.58 -9.94 -1.24
C ASP A 594 28.17 -9.32 -1.16
N PRO A 595 27.08 -10.08 -1.37
CA PRO A 595 25.72 -9.55 -1.37
C PRO A 595 25.25 -9.05 0.00
N ASN A 596 25.99 -9.38 1.07
CA ASN A 596 25.65 -8.94 2.43
C ASN A 596 26.31 -7.62 2.82
N ARG A 597 27.14 -7.02 1.99
CA ARG A 597 27.85 -5.77 2.28
C ARG A 597 27.27 -4.59 1.51
N PRO A 598 27.51 -3.33 1.95
CA PRO A 598 27.18 -2.14 1.16
C PRO A 598 27.76 -2.19 -0.25
N ILE A 599 27.18 -1.42 -1.20
CA ILE A 599 27.68 -1.32 -2.60
C ILE A 599 29.17 -0.95 -2.64
N GLY A 600 29.60 -0.09 -1.70
CA GLY A 600 31.01 0.28 -1.55
C GLY A 600 31.22 1.02 -0.24
N SER A 601 32.40 0.89 0.30
CA SER A 601 32.83 1.49 1.56
C SER A 601 34.22 2.17 1.39
N PHE A 602 34.22 3.48 1.52
CA PHE A 602 35.38 4.30 1.18
C PHE A 602 35.82 5.21 2.32
N MET A 603 37.13 5.35 2.50
CA MET A 603 37.71 6.39 3.35
C MET A 603 38.46 7.39 2.50
N PHE A 604 38.03 8.65 2.51
CA PHE A 604 38.62 9.76 1.78
C PHE A 604 39.52 10.57 2.70
N LEU A 605 40.80 10.52 2.46
CA LEU A 605 41.84 11.24 3.22
C LEU A 605 42.33 12.43 2.43
N GLY A 606 42.62 13.55 3.08
CA GLY A 606 43.22 14.68 2.43
C GLY A 606 42.83 16.05 3.00
N PRO A 607 43.47 17.13 2.54
CA PRO A 607 43.19 18.46 3.05
C PRO A 607 41.78 18.93 2.74
N THR A 608 41.38 20.02 3.38
CA THR A 608 40.05 20.58 3.20
C THR A 608 39.92 21.21 1.80
N GLY A 609 38.78 21.09 1.15
CA GLY A 609 38.46 21.76 -0.11
C GLY A 609 39.08 21.13 -1.36
N VAL A 610 39.53 19.87 -1.33
CA VAL A 610 40.10 19.13 -2.49
C VAL A 610 39.08 18.32 -3.28
N GLY A 611 37.77 18.33 -2.88
CA GLY A 611 36.69 17.66 -3.62
C GLY A 611 36.13 16.40 -2.97
N LYS A 612 36.49 16.01 -1.73
CA LYS A 612 35.99 14.82 -1.03
C LYS A 612 34.44 14.76 -0.98
N THR A 613 33.82 15.80 -0.50
CA THR A 613 32.34 15.90 -0.41
C THR A 613 31.70 16.06 -1.79
N GLU A 614 32.38 16.67 -2.75
CA GLU A 614 31.88 16.84 -4.11
C GLU A 614 31.83 15.52 -4.87
N LEU A 615 32.82 14.64 -4.67
CA LEU A 615 32.79 13.28 -5.22
C LEU A 615 31.59 12.47 -4.64
N ALA A 616 31.31 12.61 -3.33
CA ALA A 616 30.15 11.97 -2.72
C ALA A 616 28.82 12.46 -3.33
N LYS A 617 28.70 13.77 -3.58
CA LYS A 617 27.54 14.35 -4.27
C LYS A 617 27.42 13.89 -5.72
N ALA A 618 28.55 13.89 -6.44
CA ALA A 618 28.60 13.42 -7.82
C ALA A 618 28.16 11.94 -7.92
N LEU A 619 28.60 11.11 -6.97
CA LEU A 619 28.18 9.71 -6.90
C LEU A 619 26.67 9.57 -6.64
N ALA A 620 26.11 10.35 -5.70
CA ALA A 620 24.67 10.35 -5.43
C ALA A 620 23.89 10.75 -6.70
N ARG A 621 24.33 11.80 -7.40
CA ARG A 621 23.72 12.25 -8.66
C ARG A 621 23.85 11.22 -9.79
N CYS A 622 24.99 10.54 -9.90
CA CYS A 622 25.22 9.60 -11.00
C CYS A 622 24.51 8.26 -10.79
N LEU A 623 24.50 7.75 -9.56
CA LEU A 623 23.99 6.42 -9.24
C LEU A 623 22.53 6.42 -8.81
N PHE A 624 22.10 7.51 -8.17
CA PHE A 624 20.75 7.66 -7.60
C PHE A 624 19.99 8.86 -8.19
N ASP A 625 20.51 9.43 -9.30
CA ASP A 625 19.94 10.53 -10.12
C ASP A 625 19.57 11.83 -9.36
N ASP A 626 19.85 11.91 -8.05
CA ASP A 626 19.63 13.10 -7.24
C ASP A 626 20.74 13.28 -6.20
N GLU A 627 21.29 14.48 -6.11
CA GLU A 627 22.28 14.83 -5.09
C GLU A 627 21.69 14.84 -3.66
N HIS A 628 20.36 14.94 -3.53
CA HIS A 628 19.66 14.87 -2.25
C HIS A 628 19.53 13.43 -1.71
N ASN A 629 19.87 12.42 -2.51
CA ASN A 629 20.01 11.04 -2.05
C ASN A 629 21.35 10.80 -1.37
N MET A 630 21.77 11.80 -0.60
CA MET A 630 22.95 11.75 0.26
C MET A 630 22.56 12.06 1.70
N VAL A 631 22.82 11.11 2.59
CA VAL A 631 22.67 11.27 4.05
C VAL A 631 24.02 11.73 4.59
N ARG A 632 24.12 12.99 5.00
CA ARG A 632 25.35 13.53 5.58
C ARG A 632 25.24 13.59 7.09
N ILE A 633 26.20 12.99 7.78
CA ILE A 633 26.32 12.97 9.23
C ILE A 633 27.70 13.55 9.60
N ASP A 634 27.67 14.66 10.33
CA ASP A 634 28.87 15.32 10.84
C ASP A 634 29.28 14.69 12.15
N MET A 635 30.45 14.05 12.19
CA MET A 635 30.93 13.33 13.37
C MET A 635 31.36 14.26 14.53
N THR A 636 31.47 15.55 14.29
CA THR A 636 31.69 16.52 15.38
C THR A 636 30.49 16.59 16.35
N GLU A 637 29.27 16.22 15.90
CA GLU A 637 28.10 16.11 16.76
C GLU A 637 28.07 14.82 17.60
N TYR A 638 28.95 13.86 17.31
CA TYR A 638 28.95 12.50 17.89
C TYR A 638 30.25 12.19 18.65
N MET A 639 30.85 13.21 19.26
CA MET A 639 32.06 13.10 20.06
C MET A 639 31.80 12.44 21.42
N GLU A 640 30.57 12.56 21.94
CA GLU A 640 30.20 12.06 23.26
C GLU A 640 29.42 10.75 23.17
N LYS A 641 29.55 9.87 24.18
CA LYS A 641 28.90 8.58 24.21
C LYS A 641 27.37 8.66 24.08
N PHE A 642 26.73 9.65 24.71
CA PHE A 642 25.29 9.84 24.60
C PHE A 642 24.82 10.25 23.22
N SER A 643 25.65 10.92 22.46
CA SER A 643 25.32 11.32 21.10
C SER A 643 25.23 10.12 20.16
N VAL A 644 25.97 9.03 20.43
CA VAL A 644 25.97 7.81 19.60
C VAL A 644 24.58 7.15 19.55
N SER A 645 23.84 7.19 20.66
CA SER A 645 22.46 6.66 20.69
C SER A 645 21.51 7.42 19.72
N ARG A 646 21.82 8.67 19.36
CA ARG A 646 21.04 9.40 18.34
C ARG A 646 21.16 8.81 16.94
N LEU A 647 22.21 8.04 16.64
CA LEU A 647 22.39 7.38 15.33
C LEU A 647 21.42 6.22 15.13
N ILE A 648 21.23 5.39 16.17
CA ILE A 648 20.43 4.16 16.11
C ILE A 648 19.14 4.23 16.93
N GLY A 649 18.92 5.34 17.66
CA GLY A 649 17.76 5.57 18.53
C GLY A 649 18.09 5.41 20.02
N ALA A 650 17.32 6.10 20.87
CA ALA A 650 17.47 6.03 22.33
C ALA A 650 16.95 4.68 22.86
N PRO A 651 17.55 4.10 23.91
CA PRO A 651 17.04 2.90 24.55
C PRO A 651 15.64 3.11 25.16
N PRO A 652 14.86 2.02 25.37
CA PRO A 652 13.54 2.10 26.00
C PRO A 652 13.57 2.85 27.34
N GLY A 653 12.67 3.80 27.51
CA GLY A 653 12.55 4.60 28.73
C GLY A 653 13.35 5.92 28.72
N TYR A 654 14.11 6.23 27.69
CA TYR A 654 14.78 7.51 27.51
C TYR A 654 14.00 8.43 26.57
N VAL A 655 14.15 9.75 26.74
CA VAL A 655 13.55 10.77 25.87
C VAL A 655 14.08 10.60 24.45
N GLY A 656 13.17 10.58 23.45
CA GLY A 656 13.50 10.37 22.04
C GLY A 656 13.44 8.91 21.56
N TYR A 657 12.97 7.97 22.39
CA TYR A 657 12.78 6.57 21.98
C TYR A 657 11.84 6.42 20.77
N ASP A 658 10.74 7.19 20.75
CA ASP A 658 9.74 7.13 19.65
C ASP A 658 10.20 7.81 18.36
N GLU A 659 11.24 8.68 18.42
CA GLU A 659 11.73 9.41 17.25
C GLU A 659 12.62 8.56 16.32
N GLY A 660 13.12 7.41 16.79
CA GLY A 660 14.06 6.57 16.06
C GLY A 660 15.46 7.16 15.95
N GLY A 661 16.39 6.46 15.31
CA GLY A 661 17.76 6.93 15.11
C GLY A 661 17.91 7.77 13.85
N GLN A 662 18.71 8.83 13.90
CA GLN A 662 18.94 9.72 12.75
C GLN A 662 19.51 8.99 11.53
N LEU A 663 20.49 8.11 11.74
CA LEU A 663 21.06 7.29 10.67
C LEU A 663 20.08 6.24 10.18
N THR A 664 19.50 5.47 11.11
CA THR A 664 18.62 4.35 10.78
C THR A 664 17.32 4.81 10.10
N GLU A 665 16.70 5.89 10.58
CA GLU A 665 15.50 6.46 9.94
C GLU A 665 15.80 7.09 8.58
N ALA A 666 16.95 7.77 8.42
CA ALA A 666 17.32 8.35 7.14
C ALA A 666 17.54 7.28 6.06
N VAL A 667 18.24 6.19 6.40
CA VAL A 667 18.48 5.07 5.46
C VAL A 667 17.22 4.25 5.24
N ARG A 668 16.39 4.03 6.26
CA ARG A 668 15.11 3.35 6.10
C ARG A 668 14.20 4.07 5.11
N ARG A 669 14.19 5.41 5.14
CA ARG A 669 13.42 6.23 4.20
C ARG A 669 14.06 6.34 2.82
N LYS A 670 15.39 6.24 2.75
CA LYS A 670 16.18 6.33 1.51
C LYS A 670 17.20 5.19 1.46
N PRO A 671 16.77 3.95 1.20
CA PRO A 671 17.67 2.79 1.22
C PRO A 671 18.73 2.84 0.11
N TYR A 672 18.48 3.62 -0.94
CA TYR A 672 19.43 3.89 -2.02
C TYR A 672 20.01 5.28 -1.84
N SER A 673 21.10 5.37 -1.10
CA SER A 673 21.73 6.65 -0.78
C SER A 673 23.23 6.52 -0.58
N VAL A 674 23.91 7.65 -0.71
CA VAL A 674 25.29 7.81 -0.26
C VAL A 674 25.25 8.26 1.20
N VAL A 675 25.79 7.48 2.10
CA VAL A 675 25.93 7.85 3.51
C VAL A 675 27.32 8.42 3.73
N LEU A 676 27.40 9.71 3.99
CA LEU A 676 28.64 10.45 4.20
C LEU A 676 28.84 10.74 5.69
N PHE A 677 29.84 10.10 6.29
CA PHE A 677 30.34 10.42 7.63
C PHE A 677 31.49 11.42 7.50
N ASP A 678 31.22 12.68 7.83
CA ASP A 678 32.20 13.76 7.71
C ASP A 678 33.02 13.89 9.00
N GLU A 679 34.33 14.12 8.87
CA GLU A 679 35.30 14.23 9.98
C GLU A 679 35.30 13.00 10.91
N ILE A 680 35.41 11.79 10.35
CA ILE A 680 35.27 10.52 11.10
C ILE A 680 36.28 10.40 12.26
N GLU A 681 37.40 11.08 12.22
CA GLU A 681 38.41 11.12 13.29
C GLU A 681 37.90 11.77 14.59
N LYS A 682 36.77 12.49 14.53
CA LYS A 682 36.16 13.14 15.70
C LYS A 682 35.15 12.24 16.42
N ALA A 683 34.73 11.15 15.77
CA ALA A 683 33.71 10.27 16.28
C ALA A 683 34.11 9.57 17.57
N HIS A 684 33.14 9.38 18.46
CA HIS A 684 33.31 8.54 19.65
C HIS A 684 33.62 7.08 19.26
N PRO A 685 34.47 6.33 20.01
CA PRO A 685 34.82 4.95 19.71
C PRO A 685 33.63 4.00 19.48
N ASP A 686 32.49 4.22 20.13
CA ASP A 686 31.29 3.40 19.97
C ASP A 686 30.63 3.56 18.58
N VAL A 687 30.87 4.65 17.84
CA VAL A 687 30.41 4.82 16.47
C VAL A 687 31.03 3.76 15.56
N PHE A 688 32.31 3.43 15.78
CA PHE A 688 33.02 2.43 14.98
C PHE A 688 32.42 1.02 15.17
N ASN A 689 31.82 0.71 16.33
CA ASN A 689 31.13 -0.56 16.54
C ASN A 689 29.87 -0.66 15.65
N ILE A 690 29.13 0.44 15.48
CA ILE A 690 27.98 0.51 14.57
C ILE A 690 28.46 0.39 13.12
N LEU A 691 29.51 1.12 12.75
CA LEU A 691 30.07 1.05 11.40
C LEU A 691 30.60 -0.35 11.07
N LEU A 692 31.23 -1.04 11.99
CA LEU A 692 31.67 -2.42 11.80
C LEU A 692 30.48 -3.34 11.47
N GLN A 693 29.38 -3.20 12.16
CA GLN A 693 28.16 -3.96 11.87
C GLN A 693 27.60 -3.65 10.46
N ILE A 694 27.62 -2.38 10.06
CA ILE A 694 27.20 -1.96 8.71
C ILE A 694 28.12 -2.57 7.64
N LEU A 695 29.44 -2.50 7.87
CA LEU A 695 30.44 -2.94 6.89
C LEU A 695 30.51 -4.47 6.75
N ASP A 696 30.16 -5.23 7.79
CA ASP A 696 30.20 -6.69 7.77
C ASP A 696 28.89 -7.31 7.33
N ASP A 697 27.79 -6.91 8.00
CA ASP A 697 26.47 -7.53 7.83
C ASP A 697 25.56 -6.75 6.88
N GLY A 698 25.95 -5.52 6.47
CA GLY A 698 25.12 -4.62 5.67
C GLY A 698 23.80 -4.22 6.34
N ARG A 699 23.70 -4.34 7.67
CA ARG A 699 22.49 -4.02 8.41
C ARG A 699 22.78 -3.56 9.83
N VAL A 700 21.83 -2.81 10.40
CA VAL A 700 21.88 -2.37 11.81
C VAL A 700 20.50 -2.54 12.43
N THR A 701 20.43 -3.03 13.65
CA THR A 701 19.19 -3.06 14.42
C THR A 701 19.05 -1.77 15.21
N ASP A 702 17.93 -1.07 15.02
CA ASP A 702 17.63 0.16 15.77
C ASP A 702 17.21 -0.13 17.22
N SER A 703 17.04 0.92 18.02
CA SER A 703 16.60 0.80 19.42
C SER A 703 15.19 0.24 19.59
N GLN A 704 14.38 0.22 18.53
CA GLN A 704 13.03 -0.33 18.53
C GLN A 704 13.02 -1.81 18.08
N GLY A 705 14.18 -2.41 17.82
CA GLY A 705 14.32 -3.79 17.38
C GLY A 705 14.12 -3.99 15.86
N ARG A 706 13.99 -2.92 15.08
CA ARG A 706 13.83 -3.00 13.63
C ARG A 706 15.20 -3.11 12.98
N THR A 707 15.34 -4.02 12.02
CA THR A 707 16.56 -4.17 11.22
C THR A 707 16.49 -3.23 10.03
N VAL A 708 17.49 -2.35 9.90
CA VAL A 708 17.64 -1.41 8.78
C VAL A 708 18.72 -1.93 7.84
N ASP A 709 18.41 -2.04 6.56
CA ASP A 709 19.28 -2.56 5.50
C ASP A 709 20.13 -1.45 4.88
N PHE A 710 21.47 -1.67 4.84
CA PHE A 710 22.47 -0.80 4.23
C PHE A 710 23.11 -1.39 2.97
N LYS A 711 22.66 -2.56 2.51
CA LYS A 711 23.27 -3.26 1.36
C LYS A 711 23.21 -2.46 0.06
N ASN A 712 22.22 -1.58 -0.05
CA ASN A 712 22.05 -0.72 -1.22
C ASN A 712 22.65 0.68 -1.05
N THR A 713 23.41 0.91 0.02
CA THR A 713 24.05 2.21 0.30
C THR A 713 25.52 2.20 -0.12
N ILE A 714 26.07 3.40 -0.34
CA ILE A 714 27.50 3.63 -0.46
C ILE A 714 27.94 4.39 0.78
N ILE A 715 28.88 3.81 1.52
CA ILE A 715 29.41 4.39 2.75
C ILE A 715 30.68 5.17 2.43
N ILE A 716 30.70 6.45 2.71
CA ILE A 716 31.86 7.32 2.53
C ILE A 716 32.20 7.97 3.86
N MET A 717 33.44 7.85 4.27
CA MET A 717 33.98 8.52 5.46
C MET A 717 35.05 9.51 5.01
N THR A 718 34.97 10.75 5.47
CA THR A 718 36.00 11.75 5.19
C THR A 718 36.85 12.01 6.42
N SER A 719 38.13 12.25 6.20
CA SER A 719 39.05 12.61 7.27
C SER A 719 40.11 13.60 6.76
N ASN A 720 40.59 14.44 7.65
CA ASN A 720 41.67 15.37 7.43
C ASN A 720 43.00 14.86 8.02
N LEU A 721 43.04 13.61 8.51
CA LEU A 721 44.25 13.00 9.06
C LEU A 721 45.35 12.92 7.97
N GLY A 722 46.56 13.23 8.36
CA GLY A 722 47.72 13.19 7.49
C GLY A 722 47.76 14.26 6.41
N SER A 723 46.84 15.25 6.43
CA SER A 723 46.80 16.33 5.43
C SER A 723 48.11 17.09 5.28
N GLN A 724 48.89 17.27 6.36
CA GLN A 724 50.15 17.92 6.33
C GLN A 724 51.18 17.15 5.49
N TYR A 725 51.24 15.83 5.64
CA TYR A 725 52.16 14.99 4.85
C TYR A 725 51.79 14.99 3.36
N LEU A 726 50.48 15.08 3.04
CA LEU A 726 50.00 15.16 1.66
C LEU A 726 50.32 16.53 1.02
N LEU A 727 50.34 17.62 1.82
CA LEU A 727 50.69 18.94 1.34
C LEU A 727 52.21 19.10 1.09
N GLU A 728 53.03 18.47 1.94
CA GLU A 728 54.51 18.53 1.86
C GLU A 728 55.12 17.52 0.88
N GLY A 729 54.42 16.38 0.64
CA GLY A 729 54.89 15.25 -0.16
C GLY A 729 54.32 15.20 -1.56
N ILE A 730 54.28 16.33 -2.29
CA ILE A 730 53.89 16.40 -3.69
C ILE A 730 55.15 16.51 -4.56
N ASN A 731 55.24 15.68 -5.61
CA ASN A 731 56.31 15.78 -6.61
C ASN A 731 56.02 16.90 -7.61
N ASP A 732 57.02 17.24 -8.44
CA ASP A 732 56.91 18.28 -9.49
C ASP A 732 55.80 18.02 -10.52
N LYS A 733 55.26 16.79 -10.56
CA LYS A 733 54.15 16.41 -11.45
C LYS A 733 52.78 16.56 -10.79
N GLY A 734 52.72 16.98 -9.51
CA GLY A 734 51.48 17.11 -8.76
C GLY A 734 50.91 15.79 -8.23
N GLU A 735 51.73 14.72 -8.18
CA GLU A 735 51.32 13.41 -7.62
C GLU A 735 51.86 13.24 -6.19
N ILE A 736 51.17 12.44 -5.39
CA ILE A 736 51.55 12.15 -4.00
C ILE A 736 52.73 11.17 -4.02
N GLU A 737 53.84 11.54 -3.36
CA GLU A 737 54.96 10.63 -3.16
C GLU A 737 54.60 9.42 -2.29
N GLU A 738 55.17 8.26 -2.62
CA GLU A 738 54.92 7.02 -1.88
C GLU A 738 55.33 7.12 -0.39
N SER A 739 56.37 7.89 -0.10
CA SER A 739 56.83 8.23 1.25
C SER A 739 55.74 8.95 2.08
N ALA A 740 55.08 9.93 1.49
CA ALA A 740 53.98 10.68 2.11
C ALA A 740 52.77 9.80 2.31
N ARG A 741 52.42 8.96 1.33
CA ARG A 741 51.34 7.97 1.44
C ARG A 741 51.56 7.02 2.61
N GLN A 742 52.74 6.47 2.76
CA GLN A 742 53.06 5.57 3.88
C GLN A 742 52.97 6.26 5.23
N GLN A 743 53.38 7.53 5.35
CA GLN A 743 53.24 8.32 6.59
C GLN A 743 51.77 8.55 6.93
N VAL A 744 50.91 8.84 5.97
CA VAL A 744 49.47 8.99 6.17
C VAL A 744 48.85 7.67 6.63
N LEU A 745 49.22 6.56 5.97
CA LEU A 745 48.73 5.22 6.37
C LEU A 745 49.20 4.83 7.79
N ALA A 746 50.47 5.15 8.14
CA ALA A 746 50.97 4.92 9.50
C ALA A 746 50.20 5.71 10.55
N GLN A 747 49.89 6.99 10.27
CA GLN A 747 49.05 7.80 11.15
C GLN A 747 47.60 7.24 11.26
N LEU A 748 47.07 6.75 10.17
CA LEU A 748 45.74 6.14 10.14
C LEU A 748 45.69 4.88 11.04
N HIS A 749 46.72 4.00 10.94
CA HIS A 749 46.84 2.80 11.78
C HIS A 749 47.01 3.09 13.27
N GLN A 750 47.48 4.28 13.63
CA GLN A 750 47.56 4.72 15.03
C GLN A 750 46.19 5.19 15.56
N GLN A 751 45.38 5.79 14.69
CA GLN A 751 44.11 6.40 15.10
C GLN A 751 42.93 5.38 15.07
N PHE A 752 42.94 4.49 14.07
CA PHE A 752 41.84 3.54 13.85
C PHE A 752 42.30 2.09 14.08
N ARG A 753 41.39 1.27 14.56
CA ARG A 753 41.65 -0.15 14.78
C ARG A 753 41.88 -0.87 13.44
N PRO A 754 42.87 -1.79 13.37
CA PRO A 754 43.14 -2.56 12.15
C PRO A 754 41.89 -3.32 11.63
N GLU A 755 41.06 -3.84 12.53
CA GLU A 755 39.82 -4.55 12.18
C GLU A 755 38.85 -3.66 11.40
N PHE A 756 38.79 -2.37 11.69
CA PHE A 756 37.95 -1.41 10.98
C PHE A 756 38.52 -1.08 9.59
N LEU A 757 39.81 -0.81 9.50
CA LEU A 757 40.44 -0.47 8.24
C LEU A 757 40.41 -1.61 7.22
N ASN A 758 40.50 -2.86 7.68
CA ASN A 758 40.44 -4.07 6.85
C ASN A 758 39.03 -4.36 6.29
N ARG A 759 37.98 -3.67 6.78
CA ARG A 759 36.62 -3.82 6.29
C ARG A 759 36.25 -2.82 5.20
N LEU A 760 37.10 -1.82 4.99
CA LEU A 760 36.93 -0.83 3.93
C LEU A 760 37.36 -1.42 2.59
N ASP A 761 36.59 -1.12 1.54
CA ASP A 761 36.94 -1.54 0.18
C ASP A 761 38.15 -0.78 -0.33
N GLU A 762 38.20 0.55 -0.09
CA GLU A 762 39.33 1.36 -0.52
C GLU A 762 39.59 2.53 0.45
N ILE A 763 40.88 2.79 0.68
CA ILE A 763 41.37 4.01 1.34
C ILE A 763 41.99 4.90 0.29
N ILE A 764 41.44 6.08 0.09
CA ILE A 764 41.76 6.96 -1.03
C ILE A 764 42.35 8.28 -0.52
N CYS A 765 43.53 8.59 -0.98
CA CYS A 765 44.24 9.84 -0.69
C CYS A 765 43.93 10.87 -1.77
N PHE A 766 43.25 11.96 -1.39
CA PHE A 766 43.02 13.10 -2.27
C PHE A 766 44.24 13.98 -2.34
N LYS A 767 44.70 14.25 -3.56
CA LYS A 767 45.83 15.14 -3.76
C LYS A 767 45.44 16.61 -3.61
N PRO A 768 46.35 17.48 -3.17
CA PRO A 768 46.15 18.92 -3.23
C PRO A 768 45.96 19.40 -4.67
N LEU A 769 45.12 20.44 -4.84
CA LEU A 769 44.80 20.97 -6.16
C LEU A 769 45.95 21.79 -6.77
N THR A 770 46.23 21.58 -8.03
CA THR A 770 47.22 22.36 -8.82
C THR A 770 46.57 23.59 -9.46
N LYS A 771 47.35 24.60 -9.82
CA LYS A 771 46.84 25.82 -10.48
C LYS A 771 46.11 25.54 -11.79
N THR A 772 46.49 24.49 -12.51
CA THR A 772 45.83 24.08 -13.77
C THR A 772 44.46 23.50 -13.53
N GLU A 773 44.29 22.75 -12.46
CA GLU A 773 43.01 22.15 -12.08
C GLU A 773 42.01 23.21 -11.57
N LEU A 774 42.52 24.30 -10.95
CA LEU A 774 41.67 25.39 -10.46
C LEU A 774 40.93 26.13 -11.57
N ASN A 775 41.48 26.22 -12.77
CA ASN A 775 40.77 26.82 -13.92
C ASN A 775 39.48 26.03 -14.24
N GLY A 776 39.58 24.72 -14.30
CA GLY A 776 38.39 23.87 -14.51
C GLY A 776 37.36 23.95 -13.36
N ILE A 777 37.85 24.10 -12.11
CA ILE A 777 36.97 24.28 -10.96
C ILE A 777 36.19 25.60 -11.04
N ILE A 778 36.86 26.71 -11.50
CA ILE A 778 36.14 27.98 -11.76
C ILE A 778 35.08 27.78 -12.80
N ASP A 779 35.36 27.07 -13.90
CA ASP A 779 34.34 26.80 -14.93
C ASP A 779 33.15 26.01 -14.40
N ILE A 780 33.37 25.04 -13.52
CA ILE A 780 32.28 24.31 -12.84
C ILE A 780 31.49 25.23 -11.90
N LEU A 781 32.16 26.01 -11.05
CA LEU A 781 31.50 26.92 -10.10
C LEU A 781 30.69 28.02 -10.80
N THR A 782 31.17 28.48 -11.96
CA THR A 782 30.49 29.51 -12.74
C THR A 782 29.41 28.96 -13.67
N SER A 783 29.38 27.63 -13.95
CA SER A 783 28.34 27.02 -14.78
C SER A 783 26.95 27.20 -14.21
N ALA A 784 26.77 27.04 -12.89
CA ALA A 784 25.53 27.30 -12.20
C ALA A 784 25.09 28.78 -12.24
N LEU A 785 26.06 29.69 -12.26
CA LEU A 785 25.82 31.12 -12.44
C LEU A 785 25.40 31.41 -13.88
N ARG A 786 26.07 30.79 -14.87
CA ARG A 786 25.71 30.92 -16.30
C ARG A 786 24.27 30.48 -16.51
N GLN A 787 23.85 29.32 -15.99
CA GLN A 787 22.48 28.82 -16.11
C GLN A 787 21.45 29.79 -15.52
N ARG A 788 21.72 30.36 -14.33
CA ARG A 788 20.84 31.38 -13.71
C ARG A 788 20.76 32.68 -14.51
N LEU A 789 21.79 33.01 -15.26
CA LEU A 789 21.83 34.19 -16.15
C LEU A 789 21.11 33.89 -17.47
N GLU A 790 21.27 32.68 -18.01
CA GLU A 790 20.53 32.22 -19.21
C GLU A 790 19.03 32.24 -18.99
N ASP A 791 18.52 31.86 -17.78
CA ASP A 791 17.10 32.00 -17.41
C ASP A 791 16.61 33.45 -17.49
N LYS A 792 17.53 34.42 -17.40
CA LYS A 792 17.26 35.86 -17.60
C LYS A 792 17.63 36.36 -19.00
N SER A 793 17.90 35.47 -19.93
CA SER A 793 18.37 35.78 -21.29
C SER A 793 19.68 36.58 -21.32
N LEU A 794 20.58 36.36 -20.36
CA LEU A 794 21.87 36.98 -20.26
C LEU A 794 22.98 35.92 -20.37
N GLY A 795 24.08 36.22 -21.13
CA GLY A 795 25.25 35.36 -21.19
C GLY A 795 26.35 35.78 -20.19
N LEU A 796 27.27 34.87 -19.86
CA LEU A 796 28.43 35.15 -19.03
C LEU A 796 29.71 34.59 -19.67
N GLU A 797 30.72 35.49 -19.87
CA GLU A 797 32.05 35.15 -20.29
C GLU A 797 33.10 35.64 -19.28
N ILE A 798 34.00 34.76 -18.84
CA ILE A 798 35.07 35.12 -17.91
C ILE A 798 36.39 34.91 -18.66
N THR A 799 37.16 35.97 -18.80
CA THR A 799 38.47 35.91 -19.50
C THR A 799 39.51 35.10 -18.73
N ASP A 800 40.48 34.55 -19.42
CA ASP A 800 41.60 33.78 -18.78
C ASP A 800 42.40 34.63 -17.81
N SER A 801 42.60 35.93 -18.10
CA SER A 801 43.20 36.92 -17.19
C SER A 801 42.38 37.09 -15.89
N ALA A 802 41.03 37.11 -16.02
CA ALA A 802 40.15 37.18 -14.85
C ALA A 802 40.22 35.89 -14.03
N LYS A 803 40.21 34.73 -14.69
CA LYS A 803 40.39 33.43 -13.99
C LYS A 803 41.70 33.38 -13.22
N GLN A 804 42.81 33.82 -13.83
CA GLN A 804 44.09 33.80 -13.14
C GLN A 804 44.09 34.71 -11.90
N LEU A 805 43.52 35.90 -11.99
CA LEU A 805 43.40 36.82 -10.85
C LEU A 805 42.51 36.24 -9.75
N ILE A 806 41.44 35.56 -10.13
CA ILE A 806 40.51 34.87 -9.20
C ILE A 806 41.27 33.75 -8.46
N ILE A 807 42.13 32.99 -9.17
CA ILE A 807 42.95 31.95 -8.57
C ILE A 807 43.96 32.56 -7.60
N ASP A 808 44.72 33.57 -8.04
CA ASP A 808 45.77 34.18 -7.22
C ASP A 808 45.24 34.85 -5.93
N ARG A 809 44.02 35.38 -5.93
CA ARG A 809 43.38 36.00 -4.76
C ARG A 809 42.46 35.07 -3.96
N GLY A 810 41.92 34.05 -4.60
CA GLY A 810 40.89 33.17 -3.98
C GLY A 810 41.40 31.78 -3.57
N PHE A 811 42.62 31.39 -3.97
CA PHE A 811 43.19 30.07 -3.64
C PHE A 811 44.10 30.12 -2.42
N ASP A 812 43.95 29.17 -1.55
CA ASP A 812 44.86 28.91 -0.42
C ASP A 812 45.22 27.42 -0.41
N PRO A 813 46.53 27.07 -0.43
CA PRO A 813 46.98 25.68 -0.47
C PRO A 813 46.44 24.82 0.69
N VAL A 814 46.21 25.41 1.86
CA VAL A 814 45.71 24.70 3.06
C VAL A 814 44.22 24.48 3.03
N PHE A 815 43.46 25.47 2.52
CA PHE A 815 41.99 25.44 2.49
C PHE A 815 41.41 25.04 1.12
N GLY A 816 42.25 24.79 0.14
CA GLY A 816 41.91 24.33 -1.22
C GLY A 816 40.99 25.29 -1.99
N ALA A 817 39.93 24.75 -2.63
CA ALA A 817 39.01 25.54 -3.44
C ALA A 817 37.87 26.21 -2.59
N ARG A 818 37.81 26.02 -1.28
CA ARG A 818 36.73 26.60 -0.43
C ARG A 818 36.80 28.13 -0.36
N PRO A 819 38.00 28.78 -0.22
CA PRO A 819 38.09 30.24 -0.29
C PRO A 819 37.78 30.78 -1.69
N LEU A 820 38.15 30.04 -2.76
CA LEU A 820 37.85 30.40 -4.16
C LEU A 820 36.34 30.58 -4.40
N LYS A 821 35.53 29.64 -3.91
CA LYS A 821 34.08 29.75 -4.00
C LYS A 821 33.54 31.00 -3.30
N ARG A 822 34.05 31.32 -2.10
CA ARG A 822 33.66 32.54 -1.37
C ARG A 822 34.08 33.79 -2.12
N TYR A 823 35.27 33.81 -2.71
CA TYR A 823 35.78 34.95 -3.50
C TYR A 823 34.93 35.18 -4.76
N LEU A 824 34.55 34.12 -5.47
CA LEU A 824 33.62 34.19 -6.60
C LEU A 824 32.28 34.81 -6.19
N GLN A 825 31.69 34.36 -5.09
CA GLN A 825 30.43 34.88 -4.61
C GLN A 825 30.52 36.36 -4.17
N SER A 826 31.49 36.71 -3.36
CA SER A 826 31.64 38.05 -2.82
C SER A 826 32.11 39.09 -3.85
N THR A 827 32.86 38.68 -4.89
CA THR A 827 33.45 39.61 -5.86
C THR A 827 32.73 39.50 -7.20
N VAL A 828 32.76 38.31 -7.86
CA VAL A 828 32.24 38.17 -9.21
C VAL A 828 30.72 38.28 -9.27
N GLU A 829 30.01 37.48 -8.43
CA GLU A 829 28.55 37.57 -8.39
C GLU A 829 28.06 38.97 -7.96
N THR A 830 28.74 39.64 -7.05
CA THR A 830 28.43 41.00 -6.63
C THR A 830 28.67 42.03 -7.74
N LEU A 831 29.74 41.91 -8.53
CA LEU A 831 30.02 42.74 -9.69
C LEU A 831 28.94 42.60 -10.76
N ILE A 832 28.58 41.34 -11.08
CA ILE A 832 27.51 41.02 -12.03
C ILE A 832 26.15 41.55 -11.54
N ALA A 833 25.81 41.34 -10.27
CA ALA A 833 24.61 41.86 -9.68
C ALA A 833 24.51 43.40 -9.74
N ARG A 834 25.63 44.09 -9.46
CA ARG A 834 25.72 45.55 -9.56
C ARG A 834 25.56 46.02 -11.01
N ALA A 835 26.16 45.30 -11.98
CA ALA A 835 26.03 45.62 -13.40
C ALA A 835 24.56 45.46 -13.90
N ILE A 836 23.88 44.36 -13.48
CA ILE A 836 22.47 44.14 -13.80
C ILE A 836 21.58 45.21 -13.19
N LEU A 837 21.84 45.62 -11.95
CA LEU A 837 21.05 46.68 -11.28
C LEU A 837 21.31 48.09 -11.77
N ALA A 838 22.48 48.35 -12.34
CA ALA A 838 22.89 49.69 -12.80
C ALA A 838 22.44 50.05 -14.23
N GLY A 839 22.04 49.09 -15.04
CA GLY A 839 21.69 49.32 -16.43
C GLY A 839 20.58 48.40 -16.95
N ASP A 840 19.75 48.88 -17.90
CA ASP A 840 18.85 48.04 -18.69
C ASP A 840 19.69 47.23 -19.70
N MET A 841 20.06 46.01 -19.30
CA MET A 841 20.75 45.10 -20.19
C MET A 841 19.72 44.47 -21.15
N PRO A 842 19.90 44.60 -22.46
CA PRO A 842 19.00 44.00 -23.43
C PRO A 842 19.07 42.49 -23.37
N ALA A 843 17.97 41.80 -23.66
CA ALA A 843 17.95 40.33 -23.77
C ALA A 843 18.96 39.88 -24.82
N GLY A 844 19.81 38.90 -24.49
CA GLY A 844 20.88 38.38 -25.29
C GLY A 844 22.27 39.05 -25.04
N HIS A 845 22.36 40.00 -24.09
CA HIS A 845 23.62 40.57 -23.72
C HIS A 845 24.55 39.56 -23.03
N VAL A 846 25.85 39.56 -23.42
CA VAL A 846 26.88 38.73 -22.81
C VAL A 846 27.71 39.60 -21.87
N ILE A 847 27.60 39.36 -20.58
CA ILE A 847 28.36 40.02 -19.53
C ILE A 847 29.79 39.47 -19.56
N LYS A 848 30.76 40.31 -19.84
CA LYS A 848 32.17 39.93 -19.88
C LYS A 848 32.87 40.39 -18.61
N VAL A 849 33.50 39.43 -17.90
CA VAL A 849 34.33 39.72 -16.71
C VAL A 849 35.77 39.69 -17.13
N ASP A 850 36.45 40.81 -17.02
CA ASP A 850 37.88 40.97 -17.40
C ASP A 850 38.69 41.69 -16.29
N VAL A 851 39.97 41.89 -16.50
CA VAL A 851 40.90 42.55 -15.56
C VAL A 851 41.35 43.92 -16.13
N ARG A 852 41.14 44.99 -15.36
CA ARG A 852 41.70 46.33 -15.61
C ARG A 852 42.39 46.84 -14.34
N ASP A 853 43.61 47.34 -14.50
CA ASP A 853 44.45 47.91 -13.41
C ASP A 853 44.57 46.96 -12.19
N GLY A 854 44.55 45.60 -12.44
CA GLY A 854 44.69 44.58 -11.41
C GLY A 854 43.40 44.32 -10.61
N GLU A 855 42.22 44.82 -11.08
CA GLU A 855 40.92 44.56 -10.49
C GLU A 855 39.97 43.96 -11.52
N LEU A 856 38.97 43.16 -11.01
CA LEU A 856 37.94 42.59 -11.86
C LEU A 856 36.92 43.67 -12.24
N VAL A 857 36.62 43.77 -13.52
CA VAL A 857 35.62 44.66 -14.12
C VAL A 857 34.60 43.87 -14.91
N CYS A 858 33.33 44.32 -14.87
CA CYS A 858 32.26 43.80 -15.70
C CYS A 858 31.99 44.73 -16.87
N GLU A 859 31.99 44.20 -18.11
CA GLU A 859 31.62 44.91 -19.34
C GLU A 859 30.41 44.26 -20.00
#